data_e5511bff8f9e7c305f43b5fd066fa0f2
#
_entry.id   e5511bff8f9e7c305f43b5fd066fa0f2
#
_cell.length_a   1.000
_cell.length_b   1.000
_cell.length_c   1.000
_cell.angle_alpha   90.00
_cell.angle_beta   90.00
_cell.angle_gamma   90.00
#
_symmetry.space_group_name_H-M   'P 1'
#
loop_
_entity.id
_entity.type
_entity.pdbx_description
1 polymer ?
#
loop_
_entity_poly.entity_id
_entity_poly.type
_entity_poly.pdbx_seq_one_letter_code
_entity_poly.pdbx_strand_id
1 'polypeptide(L)'
;MSDREEHEPTHRLSRRTVLRLGLLAASAAPMLAGRAHAQDKPGAHLIGKLEGPELVTDPAKLPKSFKEAPELAELVKAGKLPPVEQRIGQDPLVIKPLRDIGKYGGTWRRGFTGPFDTSNGHRAAQNDKLLYFDHTGTKIVPNIARGWEVSPDGRVTTIFLRRGMRWSDGQPFTADDFVFWFEEVYQNKELVPTPLPVMTINGKPIAVRKVDAATVQFVAPDPYFALPTVLASVWGIGHHARYGRDALGGFAPAHYLKQFHPKWSSKDEVTRKAAEMKFDSWVALFKNRNDACRNPDLPVVTPWKTISPINTPTWILERNPYSVWVDSAGHQLPYIDRIRMTLAENLELLNLRAIAGEYDSQARHIDISKLPVLLENQKKGGYRVYLDPSTQGADVGLFCNQSFDRDPEIAKWLGTREFRIALSHGIHRQQVNETFVLGLGQTGSAAPGERTLYFPGPEYKTLHCAYDVKKANAMLDQLGLTKKDSEGYRLRTDGGGRLRLALTTYLGFLPFTQVAEMIVQQWKQIGIRGEVQEMERGLATARLRANEHQIYFETQWGADNMFGHSPFFFPIDGGTPVGPLYGVWYASAGAQGKQPPPRMREVMEKYRKAFGVPDAERTRLAKEVWKIALDEMWVIPVVSNSPASQGVRVIKTNMGNIPERLWNSAVSDNPHIAHTETWYFKS
;
A
#
# COMPACT_ATOMS: atom_id res chain seq x y z
N MET A 1 -48.75 55.14 -21.36
CA MET A 1 -49.69 54.15 -21.86
C MET A 1 -49.03 52.82 -21.67
N SER A 2 -49.27 52.26 -20.56
CA SER A 2 -50.09 51.19 -20.00
C SER A 2 -49.54 49.84 -20.44
N ASP A 3 -48.88 49.18 -19.53
CA ASP A 3 -49.33 48.15 -18.56
C ASP A 3 -49.54 46.78 -19.19
N ARG A 4 -48.82 45.82 -18.78
CA ARG A 4 -49.25 44.75 -17.86
C ARG A 4 -48.15 43.77 -17.56
N GLU A 5 -47.78 43.72 -16.28
CA GLU A 5 -47.07 42.61 -15.64
C GLU A 5 -48.04 41.43 -15.48
N GLU A 6 -47.56 40.22 -15.80
CA GLU A 6 -48.21 38.97 -15.33
C GLU A 6 -47.29 38.29 -14.32
N HIS A 7 -47.77 38.19 -13.08
CA HIS A 7 -47.21 37.45 -11.96
C HIS A 7 -47.60 35.97 -12.07
N GLU A 8 -46.64 35.08 -12.07
CA GLU A 8 -46.83 33.66 -11.70
C GLU A 8 -46.51 33.45 -10.20
N PRO A 9 -47.35 32.70 -9.47
CA PRO A 9 -47.14 32.49 -8.03
C PRO A 9 -46.23 31.31 -7.73
N THR A 10 -45.14 31.58 -7.05
CA THR A 10 -44.29 30.57 -6.45
C THR A 10 -44.92 29.93 -5.23
N HIS A 11 -45.34 28.67 -5.32
CA HIS A 11 -45.77 27.86 -4.17
C HIS A 11 -44.59 27.47 -3.27
N ARG A 12 -44.37 28.20 -2.20
CA ARG A 12 -43.56 27.77 -1.06
C ARG A 12 -44.35 26.81 -0.18
N LEU A 13 -44.03 25.51 -0.21
CA LEU A 13 -44.55 24.55 0.76
C LEU A 13 -43.95 24.83 2.15
N SER A 14 -44.86 25.06 3.13
CA SER A 14 -44.46 25.37 4.51
C SER A 14 -43.98 24.12 5.25
N ARG A 15 -43.02 24.30 6.16
CA ARG A 15 -42.44 23.25 7.04
C ARG A 15 -43.45 22.45 7.87
N ARG A 16 -44.72 22.84 7.91
CA ARG A 16 -45.80 22.16 8.64
C ARG A 16 -46.50 21.04 7.83
N THR A 17 -46.37 21.01 6.53
CA THR A 17 -47.01 19.99 5.67
C THR A 17 -46.17 18.71 5.58
N VAL A 18 -44.86 18.76 5.80
CA VAL A 18 -43.97 17.60 5.79
C VAL A 18 -44.07 16.75 7.08
N LEU A 19 -44.57 17.35 8.19
CA LEU A 19 -44.70 16.66 9.48
C LEU A 19 -46.06 15.92 9.69
N ARG A 20 -47.01 16.00 8.75
CA ARG A 20 -48.33 15.33 8.86
C ARG A 20 -48.50 14.07 8.02
N LEU A 21 -47.51 13.69 7.21
CA LEU A 21 -47.53 12.44 6.41
C LEU A 21 -46.74 11.28 7.03
N GLY A 22 -46.20 11.45 8.25
CA GLY A 22 -45.44 10.43 8.97
C GLY A 22 -46.19 9.66 10.08
N LEU A 23 -47.48 9.87 10.28
CA LEU A 23 -48.21 9.36 11.47
C LEU A 23 -49.58 8.69 11.14
N LEU A 24 -49.65 7.85 10.11
CA LEU A 24 -50.80 6.98 9.86
C LEU A 24 -50.42 5.70 9.14
N ALA A 25 -49.67 4.82 9.81
CA ALA A 25 -49.55 3.41 9.46
C ALA A 25 -49.03 2.59 10.66
N ALA A 26 -49.84 2.55 11.72
CA ALA A 26 -49.61 1.61 12.81
C ALA A 26 -50.97 1.01 13.20
N SER A 27 -51.37 -0.06 12.53
CA SER A 27 -52.22 -1.13 13.12
C SER A 27 -52.46 -2.22 12.07
N ALA A 28 -52.21 -3.44 12.47
CA ALA A 28 -52.47 -4.74 11.87
C ALA A 28 -51.26 -5.44 11.24
N ALA A 29 -50.51 -6.18 12.07
CA ALA A 29 -49.65 -7.28 11.62
C ALA A 29 -50.27 -8.62 12.07
N PRO A 30 -50.25 -9.64 11.22
CA PRO A 30 -50.12 -11.02 11.70
C PRO A 30 -48.63 -11.40 11.71
N MET A 31 -48.21 -12.06 12.81
CA MET A 31 -46.90 -12.67 12.95
C MET A 31 -46.65 -13.68 11.81
N LEU A 32 -45.73 -13.36 10.96
CA LEU A 32 -45.00 -14.32 10.16
C LEU A 32 -43.53 -14.18 10.55
N ALA A 33 -43.02 -15.22 11.23
CA ALA A 33 -41.57 -15.39 11.49
C ALA A 33 -40.85 -15.53 10.14
N GLY A 34 -40.57 -14.41 9.50
CA GLY A 34 -39.74 -14.30 8.30
C GLY A 34 -38.30 -14.06 8.71
N ARG A 35 -37.42 -14.91 8.21
CA ARG A 35 -35.96 -14.76 8.26
C ARG A 35 -35.59 -13.31 8.06
N ALA A 36 -34.89 -12.74 9.04
CA ALA A 36 -34.25 -11.44 8.88
C ALA A 36 -33.30 -11.53 7.68
N HIS A 37 -33.71 -11.01 6.54
CA HIS A 37 -32.79 -10.73 5.44
C HIS A 37 -31.85 -9.64 5.98
N ALA A 38 -30.57 -9.96 6.09
CA ALA A 38 -29.56 -8.95 6.29
C ALA A 38 -29.77 -7.90 5.18
N GLN A 39 -30.12 -6.67 5.56
CA GLN A 39 -30.22 -5.56 4.60
C GLN A 39 -28.86 -5.52 3.87
N ASP A 40 -28.87 -5.74 2.56
CA ASP A 40 -27.69 -5.61 1.74
C ASP A 40 -27.10 -4.22 1.94
N LYS A 41 -25.86 -4.16 2.45
CA LYS A 41 -25.13 -2.90 2.65
C LYS A 41 -25.03 -2.19 1.31
N PRO A 42 -25.33 -0.86 1.25
CA PRO A 42 -25.20 -0.11 0.00
C PRO A 42 -23.82 -0.35 -0.64
N GLY A 43 -23.79 -0.84 -1.88
CA GLY A 43 -22.55 -1.11 -2.60
C GLY A 43 -21.92 -2.49 -2.34
N ALA A 44 -22.44 -3.33 -1.44
CA ALA A 44 -21.89 -4.67 -1.20
C ALA A 44 -21.88 -5.55 -2.47
N HIS A 45 -22.85 -5.38 -3.35
CA HIS A 45 -22.92 -6.04 -4.67
C HIS A 45 -21.80 -5.62 -5.64
N LEU A 46 -21.06 -4.56 -5.34
CA LEU A 46 -19.89 -4.12 -6.12
C LEU A 46 -18.60 -4.84 -5.73
N ILE A 47 -18.63 -5.63 -4.65
CA ILE A 47 -17.52 -6.47 -4.20
C ILE A 47 -17.62 -7.79 -4.94
N GLY A 48 -16.93 -7.88 -6.08
CA GLY A 48 -16.93 -9.07 -6.92
C GLY A 48 -16.04 -10.20 -6.41
N LYS A 49 -15.85 -11.21 -7.26
CA LYS A 49 -14.96 -12.35 -7.00
C LYS A 49 -13.50 -11.89 -7.06
N LEU A 50 -12.69 -12.34 -6.08
CA LEU A 50 -11.22 -12.19 -6.15
C LEU A 50 -10.69 -13.09 -7.26
N GLU A 51 -10.09 -12.50 -8.28
CA GLU A 51 -9.60 -13.20 -9.46
C GLU A 51 -8.41 -12.46 -10.07
N GLY A 52 -7.64 -13.15 -10.88
CA GLY A 52 -6.48 -12.59 -11.59
C GLY A 52 -5.96 -13.55 -12.64
N PRO A 53 -5.04 -13.11 -13.49
CA PRO A 53 -4.38 -13.95 -14.47
C PRO A 53 -3.51 -15.02 -13.81
N GLU A 54 -3.16 -16.04 -14.58
CA GLU A 54 -2.36 -17.19 -14.14
C GLU A 54 -0.99 -17.16 -14.84
N LEU A 55 0.08 -17.47 -14.11
CA LEU A 55 1.39 -17.71 -14.72
C LEU A 55 1.45 -19.13 -15.28
N VAL A 56 1.91 -19.25 -16.52
CA VAL A 56 2.14 -20.55 -17.18
C VAL A 56 3.59 -20.97 -16.92
N THR A 57 3.78 -21.92 -16.03
CA THR A 57 5.10 -22.46 -15.66
C THR A 57 5.37 -23.86 -16.23
N ASP A 58 4.36 -24.52 -16.77
CA ASP A 58 4.48 -25.82 -17.42
C ASP A 58 5.18 -25.67 -18.79
N PRO A 59 6.38 -26.26 -18.99
CA PRO A 59 7.11 -26.14 -20.25
C PRO A 59 6.33 -26.63 -21.47
N ALA A 60 5.43 -27.61 -21.32
CA ALA A 60 4.62 -28.15 -22.40
C ALA A 60 3.56 -27.17 -22.92
N LYS A 61 3.21 -26.15 -22.12
CA LYS A 61 2.20 -25.13 -22.42
C LYS A 61 2.79 -23.78 -22.85
N LEU A 62 4.12 -23.67 -22.89
CA LEU A 62 4.76 -22.45 -23.32
C LEU A 62 4.56 -22.22 -24.82
N PRO A 63 4.33 -20.96 -25.28
CA PRO A 63 4.21 -20.68 -26.72
C PRO A 63 5.52 -20.97 -27.46
N LYS A 64 5.40 -21.54 -28.66
CA LYS A 64 6.54 -21.92 -29.51
C LYS A 64 6.90 -20.86 -30.55
N SER A 65 6.02 -19.89 -30.75
CA SER A 65 6.22 -18.75 -31.66
C SER A 65 5.69 -17.48 -31.02
N PHE A 66 6.25 -16.37 -31.43
CA PHE A 66 5.93 -15.09 -30.81
C PHE A 66 5.42 -14.07 -31.83
N LYS A 67 4.63 -13.11 -31.34
CA LYS A 67 4.07 -12.01 -32.11
C LYS A 67 4.30 -10.72 -31.35
N GLU A 68 4.45 -9.63 -32.10
CA GLU A 68 4.71 -8.31 -31.56
C GLU A 68 3.64 -7.30 -31.95
N ALA A 69 3.62 -6.14 -31.27
CA ALA A 69 2.74 -5.05 -31.62
C ALA A 69 3.05 -4.51 -33.03
N PRO A 70 2.03 -4.04 -33.80
CA PRO A 70 2.22 -3.51 -35.13
C PRO A 70 3.29 -2.41 -35.23
N GLU A 71 3.34 -1.48 -34.28
CA GLU A 71 4.38 -0.43 -34.23
C GLU A 71 5.80 -1.02 -34.14
N LEU A 72 5.99 -2.10 -33.40
CA LEU A 72 7.29 -2.78 -33.27
C LEU A 72 7.63 -3.56 -34.56
N ALA A 73 6.64 -4.20 -35.16
CA ALA A 73 6.81 -4.89 -36.44
C ALA A 73 7.29 -3.95 -37.57
N GLU A 74 6.79 -2.70 -37.61
CA GLU A 74 7.29 -1.70 -38.54
C GLU A 74 8.76 -1.29 -38.27
N LEU A 75 9.16 -1.22 -36.99
CA LEU A 75 10.56 -0.97 -36.62
C LEU A 75 11.48 -2.15 -37.01
N VAL A 76 11.00 -3.39 -36.91
CA VAL A 76 11.72 -4.59 -37.38
C VAL A 76 11.89 -4.57 -38.87
N LYS A 77 10.83 -4.28 -39.65
CA LYS A 77 10.90 -4.13 -41.12
C LYS A 77 11.88 -3.03 -41.53
N ALA A 78 11.93 -1.93 -40.78
CA ALA A 78 12.87 -0.83 -41.02
C ALA A 78 14.30 -1.11 -40.56
N GLY A 79 14.62 -2.30 -40.05
CA GLY A 79 15.94 -2.66 -39.52
C GLY A 79 16.35 -1.94 -38.24
N LYS A 80 15.40 -1.28 -37.54
CA LYS A 80 15.65 -0.52 -36.32
C LYS A 80 15.52 -1.35 -35.03
N LEU A 81 14.87 -2.50 -35.12
CA LEU A 81 14.76 -3.49 -34.02
C LEU A 81 15.05 -4.89 -34.56
N PRO A 82 15.65 -5.78 -33.75
CA PRO A 82 15.74 -7.20 -34.10
C PRO A 82 14.34 -7.87 -34.02
N PRO A 83 14.13 -9.04 -34.65
CA PRO A 83 12.91 -9.83 -34.52
C PRO A 83 12.54 -10.12 -33.06
N VAL A 84 11.25 -10.31 -32.78
CA VAL A 84 10.72 -10.49 -31.44
C VAL A 84 11.38 -11.64 -30.67
N GLU A 85 11.70 -12.74 -31.34
CA GLU A 85 12.39 -13.91 -30.76
C GLU A 85 13.74 -13.56 -30.15
N GLN A 86 14.45 -12.59 -30.72
CA GLN A 86 15.75 -12.13 -30.22
C GLN A 86 15.63 -11.11 -29.08
N ARG A 87 14.42 -10.57 -28.85
CA ARG A 87 14.16 -9.52 -27.86
C ARG A 87 13.63 -10.06 -26.54
N ILE A 88 12.78 -11.10 -26.57
CA ILE A 88 12.14 -11.68 -25.38
C ILE A 88 13.04 -12.70 -24.65
N GLY A 89 14.14 -13.14 -25.24
CA GLY A 89 15.04 -14.12 -24.65
C GLY A 89 14.50 -15.57 -24.68
N GLN A 90 15.14 -16.45 -23.89
CA GLN A 90 14.86 -17.90 -23.88
C GLN A 90 13.81 -18.29 -22.85
N ASP A 91 13.68 -17.52 -21.78
CA ASP A 91 12.82 -17.83 -20.62
C ASP A 91 11.79 -16.69 -20.41
N PRO A 92 10.83 -16.45 -21.33
CA PRO A 92 9.82 -15.39 -21.17
C PRO A 92 8.94 -15.63 -19.94
N LEU A 93 8.36 -14.56 -19.39
CA LEU A 93 7.29 -14.67 -18.40
C LEU A 93 5.96 -14.86 -19.13
N VAL A 94 5.40 -16.07 -19.10
CA VAL A 94 4.16 -16.39 -19.81
C VAL A 94 2.96 -16.23 -18.90
N ILE A 95 2.01 -15.39 -19.30
CA ILE A 95 0.80 -15.08 -18.58
C ILE A 95 -0.42 -15.57 -19.39
N LYS A 96 -1.26 -16.38 -18.76
CA LYS A 96 -2.60 -16.64 -19.29
C LYS A 96 -3.51 -15.49 -18.85
N PRO A 97 -3.96 -14.63 -19.77
CA PRO A 97 -4.83 -13.52 -19.42
C PRO A 97 -6.11 -13.98 -18.73
N LEU A 98 -6.72 -13.09 -17.95
CA LEU A 98 -7.87 -13.45 -17.11
C LEU A 98 -9.08 -13.96 -17.92
N ARG A 99 -9.35 -13.39 -19.11
CA ARG A 99 -10.48 -13.76 -19.96
C ARG A 99 -10.06 -13.98 -21.40
N ASP A 100 -9.54 -12.94 -22.05
CA ASP A 100 -9.31 -12.93 -23.49
C ASP A 100 -7.85 -12.70 -23.83
N ILE A 101 -7.39 -13.29 -24.93
CA ILE A 101 -6.20 -12.80 -25.64
C ILE A 101 -6.54 -11.39 -26.14
N GLY A 102 -5.77 -10.40 -25.69
CA GLY A 102 -6.07 -8.99 -25.94
C GLY A 102 -5.70 -8.53 -27.36
N LYS A 103 -5.98 -7.27 -27.62
CA LYS A 103 -5.62 -6.56 -28.86
C LYS A 103 -4.57 -5.51 -28.55
N TYR A 104 -3.63 -5.33 -29.45
CA TYR A 104 -2.65 -4.25 -29.34
C TYR A 104 -3.29 -2.90 -29.64
N GLY A 105 -2.76 -1.86 -29.01
CA GLY A 105 -3.10 -0.48 -29.31
C GLY A 105 -3.64 0.33 -28.15
N GLY A 106 -3.67 1.62 -28.37
CA GLY A 106 -4.32 2.57 -27.47
C GLY A 106 -3.43 3.20 -26.40
N THR A 107 -4.04 4.17 -25.73
CA THR A 107 -3.41 4.92 -24.63
C THR A 107 -4.28 4.83 -23.39
N TRP A 108 -3.72 4.30 -22.31
CA TRP A 108 -4.35 4.21 -21.01
C TRP A 108 -4.20 5.54 -20.24
N ARG A 109 -5.31 6.23 -19.99
CA ARG A 109 -5.37 7.52 -19.32
C ARG A 109 -5.56 7.36 -17.81
N ARG A 110 -4.73 8.07 -17.02
CA ARG A 110 -4.75 8.08 -15.54
C ARG A 110 -4.52 9.49 -15.02
N GLY A 111 -4.80 9.69 -13.72
CA GLY A 111 -4.44 10.89 -12.99
C GLY A 111 -3.28 10.64 -12.01
N PHE A 112 -2.47 11.69 -11.73
CA PHE A 112 -1.47 11.69 -10.67
C PHE A 112 -1.42 13.06 -9.99
N THR A 113 -0.82 13.15 -8.79
CA THR A 113 -0.91 14.35 -7.93
C THR A 113 0.40 15.12 -7.80
N GLY A 114 1.40 14.81 -8.62
CA GLY A 114 2.66 15.54 -8.67
C GLY A 114 3.91 14.69 -8.60
N PRO A 115 5.10 15.31 -8.56
CA PRO A 115 6.40 14.65 -8.68
C PRO A 115 6.72 13.63 -7.58
N PHE A 116 5.98 13.65 -6.45
CA PHE A 116 6.13 12.70 -5.35
C PHE A 116 5.20 11.48 -5.48
N ASP A 117 4.26 11.48 -6.45
CA ASP A 117 3.33 10.37 -6.68
C ASP A 117 3.92 9.25 -7.57
N THR A 118 5.21 8.97 -7.42
CA THR A 118 5.92 7.90 -8.14
C THR A 118 5.29 6.53 -7.94
N SER A 119 4.65 6.31 -6.79
CA SER A 119 3.89 5.08 -6.50
C SER A 119 2.79 4.80 -7.52
N ASN A 120 2.28 5.80 -8.23
CA ASN A 120 1.26 5.63 -9.26
C ASN A 120 1.81 4.89 -10.49
N GLY A 121 3.07 5.19 -10.88
CA GLY A 121 3.74 4.53 -12.01
C GLY A 121 4.13 3.10 -11.70
N HIS A 122 4.87 2.85 -10.63
CA HIS A 122 5.34 1.49 -10.35
C HIS A 122 4.19 0.53 -10.02
N ARG A 123 3.12 1.02 -9.39
CA ARG A 123 1.90 0.23 -9.14
C ARG A 123 1.10 -0.08 -10.42
N ALA A 124 1.19 0.74 -11.44
CA ALA A 124 0.44 0.54 -12.69
C ALA A 124 1.25 -0.18 -13.77
N ALA A 125 2.55 0.11 -13.90
CA ALA A 125 3.31 -0.16 -15.11
C ALA A 125 4.76 -0.61 -14.89
N GLN A 126 5.32 -0.36 -13.72
CA GLN A 126 6.77 -0.44 -13.51
C GLN A 126 7.14 -1.41 -12.38
N ASN A 127 6.52 -2.59 -12.33
CA ASN A 127 6.87 -3.62 -11.37
C ASN A 127 8.00 -4.49 -11.90
N ASP A 128 9.19 -4.31 -11.34
CA ASP A 128 10.41 -5.02 -11.70
C ASP A 128 11.03 -5.79 -10.52
N LYS A 129 10.22 -6.14 -9.52
CA LYS A 129 10.69 -7.00 -8.44
C LYS A 129 11.11 -8.37 -8.96
N LEU A 130 12.07 -8.98 -8.27
CA LEU A 130 12.56 -10.32 -8.64
C LEU A 130 11.47 -11.37 -8.55
N LEU A 131 10.73 -11.36 -7.45
CA LEU A 131 9.59 -12.22 -7.16
C LEU A 131 8.36 -11.38 -6.94
N TYR A 132 7.18 -12.00 -7.02
CA TYR A 132 5.92 -11.32 -6.78
C TYR A 132 4.95 -12.21 -6.02
N PHE A 133 3.76 -11.69 -5.67
CA PHE A 133 2.66 -12.49 -5.16
C PHE A 133 1.69 -12.86 -6.27
N ASP A 134 1.00 -13.98 -6.11
CA ASP A 134 -0.18 -14.30 -6.93
C ASP A 134 -1.33 -13.33 -6.60
N HIS A 135 -2.37 -13.34 -7.43
CA HIS A 135 -3.54 -12.46 -7.25
C HIS A 135 -4.28 -12.65 -5.90
N THR A 136 -4.01 -13.74 -5.16
CA THR A 136 -4.60 -13.98 -3.84
C THR A 136 -3.75 -13.42 -2.70
N GLY A 137 -2.48 -13.08 -2.96
CA GLY A 137 -1.51 -12.65 -1.96
C GLY A 137 -1.01 -13.76 -1.02
N THR A 138 -1.26 -15.01 -1.37
CA THR A 138 -0.92 -16.17 -0.50
C THR A 138 0.28 -16.97 -1.00
N LYS A 139 0.65 -16.81 -2.26
CA LYS A 139 1.77 -17.54 -2.88
C LYS A 139 2.77 -16.57 -3.49
N ILE A 140 4.05 -16.88 -3.33
CA ILE A 140 5.13 -16.20 -4.06
C ILE A 140 5.25 -16.85 -5.44
N VAL A 141 5.41 -16.01 -6.46
CA VAL A 141 5.53 -16.44 -7.87
C VAL A 141 6.73 -15.76 -8.52
N PRO A 142 7.30 -16.35 -9.60
CA PRO A 142 8.33 -15.71 -10.40
C PRO A 142 7.85 -14.38 -11.02
N ASN A 143 8.78 -13.42 -11.19
CA ASN A 143 8.56 -12.20 -11.96
C ASN A 143 9.80 -11.92 -12.84
N ILE A 144 10.67 -10.94 -12.51
CA ILE A 144 11.94 -10.74 -13.23
C ILE A 144 12.81 -11.98 -13.12
N ALA A 145 12.89 -12.62 -11.95
CA ALA A 145 13.47 -13.94 -11.82
C ALA A 145 12.53 -15.02 -12.43
N ARG A 146 13.11 -16.05 -13.04
CA ARG A 146 12.35 -17.23 -13.46
C ARG A 146 12.08 -18.23 -12.33
N GLY A 147 12.82 -18.09 -11.21
CA GLY A 147 12.67 -18.95 -10.03
C GLY A 147 13.68 -18.63 -8.95
N TRP A 148 13.59 -19.33 -7.85
CA TRP A 148 14.50 -19.21 -6.71
C TRP A 148 14.61 -20.51 -5.93
N GLU A 149 15.67 -20.63 -5.13
CA GLU A 149 15.88 -21.69 -4.16
C GLU A 149 16.47 -21.13 -2.87
N VAL A 150 16.09 -21.71 -1.75
CA VAL A 150 16.67 -21.38 -0.43
C VAL A 150 17.42 -22.61 0.06
N SER A 151 18.67 -22.42 0.50
CA SER A 151 19.47 -23.51 1.05
C SER A 151 18.82 -24.13 2.29
N PRO A 152 19.07 -25.41 2.59
CA PRO A 152 18.48 -26.09 3.75
C PRO A 152 18.72 -25.41 5.09
N ASP A 153 19.84 -24.68 5.23
CA ASP A 153 20.20 -23.89 6.40
C ASP A 153 19.64 -22.46 6.37
N GLY A 154 18.94 -22.08 5.29
CA GLY A 154 18.33 -20.76 5.11
C GLY A 154 19.32 -19.62 4.85
N ARG A 155 20.61 -19.88 4.66
CA ARG A 155 21.64 -18.83 4.56
C ARG A 155 21.88 -18.33 3.15
N VAL A 156 21.53 -19.11 2.14
CA VAL A 156 21.72 -18.75 0.74
C VAL A 156 20.38 -18.80 0.01
N THR A 157 19.97 -17.66 -0.55
CA THR A 157 18.86 -17.59 -1.50
C THR A 157 19.43 -17.42 -2.89
N THR A 158 19.28 -18.43 -3.74
CA THR A 158 19.69 -18.42 -5.14
C THR A 158 18.53 -17.93 -6.00
N ILE A 159 18.77 -16.93 -6.81
CA ILE A 159 17.83 -16.34 -7.77
C ILE A 159 18.28 -16.71 -9.18
N PHE A 160 17.39 -17.34 -9.93
CA PHE A 160 17.61 -17.69 -11.33
C PHE A 160 17.00 -16.62 -12.22
N LEU A 161 17.81 -15.91 -12.99
CA LEU A 161 17.39 -14.88 -13.94
C LEU A 161 16.84 -15.53 -15.23
N ARG A 162 16.08 -14.76 -16.00
CA ARG A 162 15.59 -15.18 -17.32
C ARG A 162 16.71 -15.04 -18.34
N ARG A 163 17.10 -16.16 -18.98
CA ARG A 163 18.20 -16.19 -19.96
C ARG A 163 17.83 -15.39 -21.21
N GLY A 164 18.77 -14.57 -21.66
CA GLY A 164 18.60 -13.71 -22.82
C GLY A 164 17.72 -12.48 -22.61
N MET A 165 17.33 -12.20 -21.36
CA MET A 165 16.64 -10.96 -21.00
C MET A 165 17.51 -9.74 -21.30
N ARG A 166 16.87 -8.64 -21.69
CA ARG A 166 17.55 -7.40 -22.09
C ARG A 166 16.94 -6.19 -21.41
N TRP A 167 17.73 -5.17 -21.22
CA TRP A 167 17.27 -3.82 -20.92
C TRP A 167 16.50 -3.22 -22.11
N SER A 168 15.75 -2.15 -21.88
CA SER A 168 14.90 -1.50 -22.91
C SER A 168 15.68 -0.88 -24.06
N ASP A 169 16.99 -0.71 -23.94
CA ASP A 169 17.91 -0.29 -24.99
C ASP A 169 18.56 -1.47 -25.74
N GLY A 170 18.22 -2.69 -25.40
CA GLY A 170 18.70 -3.91 -26.03
C GLY A 170 19.99 -4.48 -25.44
N GLN A 171 20.61 -3.83 -24.43
CA GLN A 171 21.78 -4.39 -23.76
C GLN A 171 21.38 -5.60 -22.89
N PRO A 172 22.26 -6.60 -22.74
CA PRO A 172 21.97 -7.78 -21.90
C PRO A 172 21.69 -7.41 -20.45
N PHE A 173 20.66 -8.02 -19.85
CA PHE A 173 20.41 -8.00 -18.42
C PHE A 173 20.98 -9.27 -17.78
N THR A 174 21.92 -9.14 -16.85
CA THR A 174 22.66 -10.25 -16.29
C THR A 174 22.95 -10.07 -14.79
N ALA A 175 23.54 -11.08 -14.19
CA ALA A 175 24.02 -11.04 -12.80
C ALA A 175 25.06 -9.91 -12.54
N ASP A 176 25.73 -9.40 -13.59
CA ASP A 176 26.66 -8.27 -13.46
C ASP A 176 25.97 -6.97 -13.07
N ASP A 177 24.70 -6.78 -13.44
CA ASP A 177 23.87 -5.63 -13.03
C ASP A 177 23.56 -5.64 -11.52
N PHE A 178 23.51 -6.84 -10.92
CA PHE A 178 23.36 -7.02 -9.47
C PHE A 178 24.66 -6.76 -8.72
N VAL A 179 25.78 -7.25 -9.26
CA VAL A 179 27.10 -7.00 -8.67
C VAL A 179 27.45 -5.51 -8.71
N PHE A 180 27.23 -4.86 -9.86
CA PHE A 180 27.41 -3.41 -9.98
C PHE A 180 26.55 -2.64 -8.96
N TRP A 181 25.27 -2.97 -8.86
CA TRP A 181 24.40 -2.36 -7.86
C TRP A 181 24.93 -2.58 -6.44
N PHE A 182 25.29 -3.81 -6.09
CA PHE A 182 25.71 -4.14 -4.74
C PHE A 182 27.03 -3.45 -4.35
N GLU A 183 28.04 -3.54 -5.20
CA GLU A 183 29.39 -3.03 -4.91
C GLU A 183 29.49 -1.50 -5.07
N GLU A 184 28.88 -0.94 -6.11
CA GLU A 184 29.10 0.46 -6.51
C GLU A 184 27.97 1.40 -6.04
N VAL A 185 26.76 0.88 -5.89
CA VAL A 185 25.61 1.70 -5.47
C VAL A 185 25.28 1.45 -4.00
N TYR A 186 24.98 0.20 -3.63
CA TYR A 186 24.50 -0.12 -2.29
C TYR A 186 25.57 0.06 -1.20
N GLN A 187 26.81 -0.37 -1.46
CA GLN A 187 27.93 -0.22 -0.52
C GLN A 187 28.53 1.18 -0.50
N ASN A 188 28.20 2.04 -1.44
CA ASN A 188 28.66 3.41 -1.48
C ASN A 188 27.91 4.27 -0.43
N LYS A 189 28.65 4.73 0.59
CA LYS A 189 28.09 5.48 1.72
C LYS A 189 27.58 6.88 1.34
N GLU A 190 28.06 7.48 0.25
CA GLU A 190 27.52 8.75 -0.26
C GLU A 190 26.14 8.52 -0.92
N LEU A 191 25.94 7.39 -1.59
CA LEU A 191 24.64 7.02 -2.22
C LEU A 191 23.68 6.43 -1.21
N VAL A 192 24.12 5.50 -0.37
CA VAL A 192 23.32 4.73 0.60
C VAL A 192 23.92 4.85 2.00
N PRO A 193 23.70 5.97 2.70
CA PRO A 193 24.30 6.20 4.02
C PRO A 193 23.79 5.22 5.10
N THR A 194 22.57 4.70 4.94
CA THR A 194 21.97 3.75 5.89
C THR A 194 21.61 2.44 5.17
N PRO A 195 22.04 1.28 5.71
CA PRO A 195 21.70 -0.02 5.14
C PRO A 195 20.19 -0.23 5.02
N LEU A 196 19.77 -0.90 3.93
CA LEU A 196 18.37 -1.31 3.76
C LEU A 196 18.03 -2.45 4.74
N PRO A 197 16.88 -2.39 5.43
CA PRO A 197 16.46 -3.48 6.32
C PRO A 197 16.42 -4.85 5.63
N VAL A 198 15.99 -4.91 4.35
CA VAL A 198 15.96 -6.15 3.56
C VAL A 198 17.36 -6.76 3.34
N MET A 199 18.39 -5.92 3.33
CA MET A 199 19.79 -6.32 3.15
C MET A 199 20.51 -6.62 4.48
N THR A 200 19.77 -6.83 5.56
CA THR A 200 20.31 -7.19 6.88
C THR A 200 19.48 -8.29 7.51
N ILE A 201 20.12 -9.15 8.29
CA ILE A 201 19.49 -10.12 9.18
C ILE A 201 20.17 -10.07 10.54
N ASN A 202 19.40 -9.92 11.62
CA ASN A 202 19.93 -9.75 12.98
C ASN A 202 20.99 -8.63 13.11
N GLY A 203 20.79 -7.51 12.38
CA GLY A 203 21.73 -6.40 12.34
C GLY A 203 23.02 -6.64 11.53
N LYS A 204 23.16 -7.79 10.90
CA LYS A 204 24.34 -8.14 10.07
C LYS A 204 23.99 -8.01 8.59
N PRO A 205 24.86 -7.44 7.75
CA PRO A 205 24.61 -7.28 6.32
C PRO A 205 24.60 -8.64 5.61
N ILE A 206 23.78 -8.75 4.55
CA ILE A 206 23.83 -9.85 3.58
C ILE A 206 24.67 -9.42 2.38
N ALA A 207 25.26 -10.39 1.68
CA ALA A 207 26.06 -10.17 0.49
C ALA A 207 25.30 -10.62 -0.76
N VAL A 208 25.61 -9.99 -1.90
CA VAL A 208 25.15 -10.40 -3.23
C VAL A 208 26.34 -10.85 -4.04
N ARG A 209 26.26 -12.00 -4.67
CA ARG A 209 27.31 -12.53 -5.53
C ARG A 209 26.78 -13.16 -6.80
N LYS A 210 27.52 -13.02 -7.87
CA LYS A 210 27.30 -13.71 -9.14
C LYS A 210 27.81 -15.15 -9.04
N VAL A 211 27.03 -16.11 -9.54
CA VAL A 211 27.44 -17.49 -9.78
C VAL A 211 27.79 -17.65 -11.25
N ASP A 212 26.91 -17.24 -12.13
CA ASP A 212 27.08 -17.15 -13.59
C ASP A 212 26.24 -15.97 -14.13
N ALA A 213 26.16 -15.82 -15.45
CA ALA A 213 25.46 -14.69 -16.08
C ALA A 213 23.94 -14.63 -15.75
N ALA A 214 23.34 -15.77 -15.42
CA ALA A 214 21.91 -15.89 -15.14
C ALA A 214 21.58 -16.34 -13.70
N THR A 215 22.56 -16.33 -12.79
CA THR A 215 22.41 -16.82 -11.42
C THR A 215 23.06 -15.89 -10.42
N VAL A 216 22.25 -15.38 -9.48
CA VAL A 216 22.66 -14.49 -8.38
C VAL A 216 22.35 -15.16 -7.04
N GLN A 217 23.24 -15.01 -6.07
CA GLN A 217 23.02 -15.47 -4.71
C GLN A 217 23.01 -14.30 -3.72
N PHE A 218 22.01 -14.31 -2.85
CA PHE A 218 21.96 -13.52 -1.64
C PHE A 218 22.45 -14.40 -0.49
N VAL A 219 23.57 -14.01 0.13
CA VAL A 219 24.26 -14.80 1.16
C VAL A 219 24.12 -14.09 2.49
N ALA A 220 23.40 -14.72 3.41
CA ALA A 220 23.13 -14.19 4.74
C ALA A 220 24.06 -14.84 5.80
N PRO A 221 24.55 -14.09 6.79
CA PRO A 221 25.36 -14.63 7.88
C PRO A 221 24.56 -15.52 8.85
N ASP A 222 23.24 -15.30 8.92
CA ASP A 222 22.30 -16.08 9.73
C ASP A 222 21.15 -16.58 8.83
N PRO A 223 20.37 -17.62 9.22
CA PRO A 223 19.22 -18.09 8.45
C PRO A 223 18.24 -16.96 8.11
N TYR A 224 17.84 -16.84 6.84
CA TYR A 224 16.92 -15.81 6.34
C TYR A 224 15.86 -16.43 5.41
N PHE A 225 15.08 -17.37 5.93
CA PHE A 225 14.03 -18.05 5.16
C PHE A 225 12.92 -17.11 4.67
N ALA A 226 12.73 -15.96 5.32
CA ALA A 226 11.74 -14.97 4.88
C ALA A 226 12.19 -14.15 3.66
N LEU A 227 13.43 -14.23 3.20
CA LEU A 227 13.95 -13.39 2.12
C LEU A 227 13.09 -13.45 0.84
N PRO A 228 12.62 -14.61 0.34
CA PRO A 228 11.74 -14.64 -0.83
C PRO A 228 10.45 -13.83 -0.63
N THR A 229 9.84 -13.88 0.57
CA THR A 229 8.65 -13.06 0.91
C THR A 229 8.97 -11.57 0.87
N VAL A 230 10.13 -11.18 1.38
CA VAL A 230 10.58 -9.78 1.36
C VAL A 230 10.85 -9.34 -0.07
N LEU A 231 11.49 -10.17 -0.90
CA LEU A 231 11.77 -9.88 -2.32
C LEU A 231 10.50 -9.73 -3.16
N ALA A 232 9.42 -10.44 -2.80
CA ALA A 232 8.12 -10.33 -3.46
C ALA A 232 7.31 -9.10 -3.03
N SER A 233 7.66 -8.47 -1.91
CA SER A 233 6.88 -7.41 -1.29
C SER A 233 7.16 -6.02 -1.87
N VAL A 234 6.42 -5.01 -1.37
CA VAL A 234 6.66 -3.60 -1.72
C VAL A 234 8.06 -3.10 -1.29
N TRP A 235 8.67 -3.75 -0.29
CA TRP A 235 10.04 -3.51 0.16
C TRP A 235 11.06 -4.38 -0.58
N GLY A 236 10.57 -5.16 -1.55
CA GLY A 236 11.39 -6.03 -2.37
C GLY A 236 12.40 -5.27 -3.21
N ILE A 237 13.40 -6.02 -3.64
CA ILE A 237 14.50 -5.54 -4.44
C ILE A 237 14.10 -5.60 -5.92
N GLY A 238 14.12 -4.46 -6.58
CA GLY A 238 13.94 -4.24 -8.01
C GLY A 238 14.61 -2.93 -8.39
N HIS A 239 14.76 -2.61 -9.66
CA HIS A 239 15.39 -1.34 -10.08
C HIS A 239 14.48 -0.14 -9.77
N HIS A 240 13.17 -0.30 -9.96
CA HIS A 240 12.16 0.74 -9.70
C HIS A 240 11.29 0.45 -8.48
N ALA A 241 11.59 -0.59 -7.75
CA ALA A 241 10.96 -0.83 -6.47
C ALA A 241 11.02 0.46 -5.64
N ARG A 242 10.18 0.58 -4.64
CA ARG A 242 9.95 1.81 -3.84
C ARG A 242 11.20 2.62 -3.48
N TYR A 243 12.34 1.97 -3.41
CA TYR A 243 13.63 2.58 -3.11
C TYR A 243 14.48 2.96 -4.32
N GLY A 244 14.07 2.64 -5.53
CA GLY A 244 14.85 2.93 -6.74
C GLY A 244 15.20 4.40 -6.88
N ARG A 245 14.25 5.29 -6.57
CA ARG A 245 14.48 6.74 -6.65
C ARG A 245 15.49 7.29 -5.64
N ASP A 246 15.84 6.53 -4.58
CA ASP A 246 16.90 6.85 -3.63
C ASP A 246 18.20 6.09 -3.98
N ALA A 247 18.31 5.55 -5.18
CA ALA A 247 19.37 4.68 -5.68
C ALA A 247 19.49 3.34 -4.92
N LEU A 248 18.38 2.89 -4.33
CA LEU A 248 18.32 1.73 -3.43
C LEU A 248 17.68 0.50 -4.09
N GLY A 249 17.70 0.43 -5.44
CA GLY A 249 17.24 -0.75 -6.18
C GLY A 249 18.00 -2.03 -5.79
N GLY A 250 17.76 -3.13 -6.47
CA GLY A 250 18.44 -4.41 -6.25
C GLY A 250 19.28 -4.87 -7.44
N PHE A 251 19.25 -4.11 -8.51
CA PHE A 251 20.09 -4.20 -9.70
C PHE A 251 20.01 -2.85 -10.44
N ALA A 252 20.96 -2.58 -11.29
CA ALA A 252 21.04 -1.31 -11.99
C ALA A 252 21.75 -1.45 -13.36
N PRO A 253 21.36 -0.69 -14.42
CA PRO A 253 21.98 -0.79 -15.74
C PRO A 253 23.43 -0.24 -15.71
N ALA A 254 24.38 -1.12 -15.43
CA ALA A 254 25.80 -0.78 -15.28
C ALA A 254 26.35 -0.03 -16.50
N HIS A 255 25.99 -0.48 -17.72
CA HIS A 255 26.44 0.12 -18.98
C HIS A 255 26.02 1.58 -19.12
N TYR A 256 24.87 1.97 -18.55
CA TYR A 256 24.37 3.35 -18.58
C TYR A 256 24.90 4.18 -17.40
N LEU A 257 24.87 3.63 -16.17
CA LEU A 257 25.13 4.41 -14.95
C LEU A 257 26.61 4.64 -14.66
N LYS A 258 27.52 3.83 -15.19
CA LYS A 258 28.98 4.02 -15.01
C LYS A 258 29.47 5.41 -15.39
N GLN A 259 28.90 6.03 -16.41
CA GLN A 259 29.26 7.39 -16.83
C GLN A 259 28.92 8.49 -15.82
N PHE A 260 28.10 8.18 -14.80
CA PHE A 260 27.70 9.10 -13.73
C PHE A 260 28.30 8.71 -12.37
N HIS A 261 29.21 7.72 -12.34
CA HIS A 261 29.80 7.20 -11.11
C HIS A 261 31.30 7.51 -11.04
N PRO A 262 31.84 8.10 -9.94
CA PRO A 262 33.21 8.61 -9.86
C PRO A 262 34.32 7.54 -9.97
N LYS A 263 33.99 6.27 -9.77
CA LYS A 263 34.93 5.15 -9.98
C LYS A 263 35.18 4.85 -11.47
N TRP A 264 34.22 5.11 -12.32
CA TRP A 264 34.23 4.74 -13.75
C TRP A 264 34.44 5.95 -14.65
N SER A 265 33.96 7.12 -14.25
CA SER A 265 34.31 8.43 -14.76
C SER A 265 34.98 9.18 -13.62
N SER A 266 35.97 10.02 -13.88
CA SER A 266 36.68 10.72 -12.78
C SER A 266 35.73 11.56 -11.91
N LYS A 267 36.11 11.81 -10.65
CA LYS A 267 35.31 12.67 -9.75
C LYS A 267 35.08 14.07 -10.34
N ASP A 268 36.08 14.61 -11.00
CA ASP A 268 36.02 15.93 -11.66
C ASP A 268 34.99 15.91 -12.81
N GLU A 269 34.99 14.85 -13.61
CA GLU A 269 34.07 14.68 -14.73
C GLU A 269 32.62 14.57 -14.25
N VAL A 270 32.32 13.73 -13.24
CA VAL A 270 30.96 13.60 -12.73
C VAL A 270 30.49 14.85 -12.01
N THR A 271 31.41 15.60 -11.35
CA THR A 271 31.11 16.89 -10.74
C THR A 271 30.79 17.96 -11.81
N ARG A 272 31.57 17.99 -12.88
CA ARG A 272 31.29 18.88 -14.03
C ARG A 272 29.94 18.54 -14.67
N LYS A 273 29.66 17.26 -14.94
CA LYS A 273 28.34 16.83 -15.47
C LYS A 273 27.20 17.22 -14.53
N ALA A 274 27.37 17.09 -13.21
CA ALA A 274 26.37 17.50 -12.24
C ALA A 274 26.08 19.02 -12.37
N ALA A 275 27.11 19.85 -12.41
CA ALA A 275 26.97 21.30 -12.56
C ALA A 275 26.31 21.69 -13.89
N GLU A 276 26.73 21.11 -15.02
CA GLU A 276 26.14 21.31 -16.35
C GLU A 276 24.66 20.96 -16.39
N MET A 277 24.25 19.89 -15.68
CA MET A 277 22.87 19.41 -15.58
C MET A 277 22.09 20.03 -14.42
N LYS A 278 22.67 21.04 -13.73
CA LYS A 278 22.08 21.79 -12.62
C LYS A 278 21.73 20.94 -11.38
N PHE A 279 22.61 20.00 -11.04
CA PHE A 279 22.54 19.24 -9.80
C PHE A 279 23.60 19.71 -8.82
N ASP A 280 23.28 19.76 -7.53
CA ASP A 280 24.16 20.24 -6.45
C ASP A 280 25.35 19.31 -6.18
N SER A 281 25.27 18.05 -6.60
CA SER A 281 26.31 17.05 -6.40
C SER A 281 26.21 15.90 -7.41
N TRP A 282 27.32 15.14 -7.55
CA TRP A 282 27.31 13.91 -8.32
C TRP A 282 26.30 12.88 -7.76
N VAL A 283 26.08 12.86 -6.44
CA VAL A 283 25.09 11.99 -5.78
C VAL A 283 23.67 12.35 -6.23
N ALA A 284 23.33 13.63 -6.26
CA ALA A 284 22.03 14.10 -6.74
C ALA A 284 21.84 13.78 -8.23
N LEU A 285 22.88 13.97 -9.06
CA LEU A 285 22.88 13.59 -10.46
C LEU A 285 22.68 12.08 -10.62
N PHE A 286 23.47 11.24 -9.95
CA PHE A 286 23.37 9.79 -10.04
C PHE A 286 21.96 9.29 -9.67
N LYS A 287 21.41 9.76 -8.55
CA LYS A 287 20.06 9.42 -8.10
C LYS A 287 19.00 9.81 -9.13
N ASN A 288 19.14 10.98 -9.74
CA ASN A 288 18.22 11.40 -10.82
C ASN A 288 18.37 10.51 -12.07
N ARG A 289 19.63 10.19 -12.48
CA ARG A 289 19.89 9.34 -13.65
C ARG A 289 19.41 7.90 -13.43
N ASN A 290 19.33 7.44 -12.18
CA ASN A 290 18.85 6.11 -11.80
C ASN A 290 17.33 6.11 -11.42
N ASP A 291 16.58 7.16 -11.73
CA ASP A 291 15.14 7.27 -11.43
C ASP A 291 14.30 7.14 -12.71
N ALA A 292 13.65 5.99 -12.91
CA ALA A 292 12.83 5.73 -14.08
C ALA A 292 11.59 6.62 -14.23
N CYS A 293 11.15 7.27 -13.16
CA CYS A 293 10.04 8.20 -13.25
C CYS A 293 10.49 9.58 -13.77
N ARG A 294 11.79 9.91 -13.59
CA ARG A 294 12.36 11.23 -13.89
C ARG A 294 13.30 11.23 -15.09
N ASN A 295 13.89 10.09 -15.42
CA ASN A 295 14.90 9.98 -16.47
C ASN A 295 14.43 9.11 -17.64
N PRO A 296 13.95 9.71 -18.76
CA PRO A 296 13.54 8.96 -19.95
C PRO A 296 14.66 8.15 -20.62
N ASP A 297 15.95 8.54 -20.42
CA ASP A 297 17.11 7.86 -21.01
C ASP A 297 17.52 6.60 -20.24
N LEU A 298 16.99 6.40 -19.03
CA LEU A 298 17.34 5.26 -18.20
C LEU A 298 16.83 3.95 -18.81
N PRO A 299 17.70 2.98 -19.11
CA PRO A 299 17.26 1.64 -19.49
C PRO A 299 16.46 0.97 -18.36
N VAL A 300 15.37 0.31 -18.72
CA VAL A 300 14.46 -0.37 -17.80
C VAL A 300 14.20 -1.80 -18.25
N VAL A 301 13.73 -2.64 -17.34
CA VAL A 301 13.27 -4.01 -17.66
C VAL A 301 11.76 -4.16 -17.57
N THR A 302 11.05 -3.10 -17.18
CA THR A 302 9.58 -3.07 -17.00
C THR A 302 8.83 -3.09 -18.35
N PRO A 303 7.54 -3.50 -18.37
CA PRO A 303 6.73 -3.55 -19.59
C PRO A 303 6.56 -2.20 -20.30
N TRP A 304 6.60 -1.10 -19.57
CA TRP A 304 6.59 0.27 -20.10
C TRP A 304 7.77 1.07 -19.54
N LYS A 305 8.30 1.99 -20.32
CA LYS A 305 9.33 2.95 -19.93
C LYS A 305 8.83 4.39 -20.01
N THR A 306 9.31 5.25 -19.16
CA THR A 306 9.02 6.69 -19.19
C THR A 306 9.63 7.34 -20.45
N ILE A 307 8.85 8.16 -21.15
CA ILE A 307 9.30 9.01 -22.28
C ILE A 307 9.05 10.49 -22.02
N SER A 308 8.09 10.83 -21.15
CA SER A 308 7.90 12.17 -20.60
C SER A 308 7.86 12.04 -19.08
N PRO A 309 8.74 12.74 -18.33
CA PRO A 309 8.95 12.44 -16.93
C PRO A 309 7.84 12.98 -15.99
N ILE A 310 7.77 12.44 -14.78
CA ILE A 310 6.75 12.75 -13.76
C ILE A 310 6.77 14.22 -13.29
N ASN A 311 7.88 14.94 -13.45
CA ASN A 311 8.00 16.37 -13.12
C ASN A 311 7.46 17.30 -14.22
N THR A 312 6.71 16.77 -15.17
CA THR A 312 5.97 17.52 -16.18
C THR A 312 4.45 17.39 -15.96
N PRO A 313 3.62 18.28 -16.54
CA PRO A 313 2.16 18.19 -16.40
C PRO A 313 1.56 16.89 -16.97
N THR A 314 2.30 16.21 -17.84
CA THR A 314 1.87 14.95 -18.46
C THR A 314 3.01 13.95 -18.43
N TRP A 315 2.90 12.97 -17.51
CA TRP A 315 3.82 11.85 -17.43
C TRP A 315 3.40 10.77 -18.43
N ILE A 316 4.29 10.40 -19.34
CA ILE A 316 3.99 9.42 -20.39
C ILE A 316 4.96 8.25 -20.33
N LEU A 317 4.40 7.05 -20.36
CA LEU A 317 5.15 5.81 -20.53
C LEU A 317 4.76 5.16 -21.86
N GLU A 318 5.73 4.54 -22.55
CA GLU A 318 5.50 3.77 -23.76
C GLU A 318 5.97 2.33 -23.61
N ARG A 319 5.45 1.44 -24.45
CA ARG A 319 5.83 0.03 -24.51
C ARG A 319 7.34 -0.16 -24.58
N ASN A 320 7.87 -1.03 -23.72
CA ASN A 320 9.26 -1.50 -23.80
C ASN A 320 9.38 -2.56 -24.93
N PRO A 321 10.15 -2.31 -25.99
CA PRO A 321 10.29 -3.28 -27.09
C PRO A 321 10.99 -4.58 -26.67
N TYR A 322 11.72 -4.58 -25.56
CA TYR A 322 12.42 -5.74 -24.99
C TYR A 322 11.71 -6.35 -23.79
N SER A 323 10.41 -6.08 -23.63
CA SER A 323 9.58 -6.69 -22.59
C SER A 323 9.59 -8.21 -22.70
N VAL A 324 9.91 -8.91 -21.58
CA VAL A 324 9.96 -10.39 -21.54
C VAL A 324 8.61 -11.03 -21.24
N TRP A 325 7.58 -10.22 -20.99
CA TRP A 325 6.22 -10.69 -20.73
C TRP A 325 5.55 -11.08 -22.05
N VAL A 326 4.96 -12.27 -22.08
CA VAL A 326 4.17 -12.76 -23.22
C VAL A 326 2.87 -13.37 -22.71
N ASP A 327 1.82 -13.37 -23.55
CA ASP A 327 0.62 -14.11 -23.22
C ASP A 327 0.74 -15.60 -23.58
N SER A 328 -0.28 -16.40 -23.21
CA SER A 328 -0.32 -17.82 -23.49
C SER A 328 -0.44 -18.18 -24.99
N ALA A 329 -0.74 -17.22 -25.86
CA ALA A 329 -0.75 -17.33 -27.33
C ALA A 329 0.52 -16.80 -28.00
N GLY A 330 1.51 -16.35 -27.21
CA GLY A 330 2.81 -15.87 -27.69
C GLY A 330 2.84 -14.39 -28.10
N HIS A 331 1.83 -13.57 -27.77
CA HIS A 331 1.91 -12.14 -28.02
C HIS A 331 2.80 -11.46 -26.99
N GLN A 332 3.79 -10.69 -27.43
CA GLN A 332 4.64 -9.88 -26.55
C GLN A 332 3.77 -8.81 -25.86
N LEU A 333 3.78 -8.80 -24.54
CA LEU A 333 3.06 -7.82 -23.71
C LEU A 333 3.95 -6.56 -23.45
N PRO A 334 3.34 -5.42 -23.17
CA PRO A 334 1.93 -5.16 -22.92
C PRO A 334 1.10 -5.02 -24.20
N TYR A 335 -0.24 -5.20 -24.11
CA TYR A 335 -1.13 -4.92 -25.23
C TYR A 335 -1.29 -3.42 -25.48
N ILE A 336 -1.41 -2.61 -24.41
CA ILE A 336 -1.58 -1.15 -24.49
C ILE A 336 -0.23 -0.50 -24.85
N ASP A 337 -0.23 0.40 -25.85
CA ASP A 337 1.00 1.02 -26.32
C ASP A 337 1.57 2.03 -25.33
N ARG A 338 0.70 2.87 -24.76
CA ARG A 338 1.10 4.00 -23.90
C ARG A 338 0.24 4.12 -22.65
N ILE A 339 0.85 4.66 -21.60
CA ILE A 339 0.14 5.14 -20.41
C ILE A 339 0.37 6.65 -20.33
N ARG A 340 -0.72 7.42 -20.29
CA ARG A 340 -0.68 8.86 -20.13
C ARG A 340 -1.28 9.24 -18.79
N MET A 341 -0.45 9.80 -17.91
CA MET A 341 -0.89 10.33 -16.62
C MET A 341 -0.93 11.85 -16.67
N THR A 342 -2.08 12.44 -16.34
CA THR A 342 -2.29 13.89 -16.32
C THR A 342 -2.27 14.40 -14.89
N LEU A 343 -1.53 15.47 -14.62
CA LEU A 343 -1.45 16.11 -13.32
C LEU A 343 -2.82 16.63 -12.89
N ALA A 344 -3.22 16.27 -11.67
CA ALA A 344 -4.32 16.87 -10.95
C ALA A 344 -3.73 17.66 -9.77
N GLU A 345 -3.97 18.96 -9.74
CA GLU A 345 -3.37 19.88 -8.75
C GLU A 345 -3.81 19.58 -7.31
N ASN A 346 -4.97 18.93 -7.16
CA ASN A 346 -5.49 18.49 -5.86
C ASN A 346 -6.37 17.24 -6.01
N LEU A 347 -6.71 16.62 -4.88
CA LEU A 347 -7.50 15.39 -4.84
C LEU A 347 -8.94 15.60 -5.32
N GLU A 348 -9.53 16.77 -5.09
CA GLU A 348 -10.91 17.06 -5.54
C GLU A 348 -10.96 17.08 -7.07
N LEU A 349 -10.03 17.75 -7.75
CA LEU A 349 -9.94 17.76 -9.21
C LEU A 349 -9.73 16.35 -9.78
N LEU A 350 -8.90 15.52 -9.12
CA LEU A 350 -8.70 14.13 -9.52
C LEU A 350 -10.02 13.35 -9.48
N ASN A 351 -10.78 13.49 -8.40
CA ASN A 351 -12.06 12.83 -8.23
C ASN A 351 -13.14 13.35 -9.21
N LEU A 352 -13.20 14.65 -9.48
CA LEU A 352 -14.11 15.24 -10.47
C LEU A 352 -13.82 14.69 -11.89
N ARG A 353 -12.55 14.59 -12.29
CA ARG A 353 -12.16 13.98 -13.56
C ARG A 353 -12.51 12.50 -13.63
N ALA A 354 -12.38 11.75 -12.52
CA ALA A 354 -12.81 10.37 -12.45
C ALA A 354 -14.33 10.23 -12.63
N ILE A 355 -15.13 11.08 -11.96
CA ILE A 355 -16.60 11.16 -12.10
C ILE A 355 -16.99 11.50 -13.54
N ALA A 356 -16.28 12.43 -14.19
CA ALA A 356 -16.49 12.78 -15.60
C ALA A 356 -16.08 11.65 -16.57
N GLY A 357 -15.39 10.62 -16.11
CA GLY A 357 -14.92 9.50 -16.94
C GLY A 357 -13.72 9.86 -17.82
N GLU A 358 -12.87 10.80 -17.40
CA GLU A 358 -11.67 11.18 -18.16
C GLU A 358 -10.55 10.13 -18.06
N TYR A 359 -10.57 9.28 -17.03
CA TYR A 359 -9.61 8.20 -16.82
C TYR A 359 -10.15 6.87 -17.33
N ASP A 360 -9.26 6.04 -17.87
CA ASP A 360 -9.61 4.68 -18.29
C ASP A 360 -9.57 3.71 -17.13
N SER A 361 -8.65 3.91 -16.19
CA SER A 361 -8.60 3.17 -14.92
C SER A 361 -7.97 4.03 -13.83
N GLN A 362 -8.70 4.26 -12.75
CA GLN A 362 -8.21 4.99 -11.59
C GLN A 362 -8.71 4.36 -10.30
N ALA A 363 -7.80 4.10 -9.35
CA ALA A 363 -8.11 3.69 -7.98
C ALA A 363 -7.39 4.59 -6.97
N ARG A 364 -6.11 4.89 -7.27
CA ARG A 364 -5.29 5.73 -6.40
C ARG A 364 -5.91 7.10 -6.25
N HIS A 365 -6.12 7.53 -5.00
CA HIS A 365 -6.74 8.81 -4.62
C HIS A 365 -8.23 8.95 -4.95
N ILE A 366 -8.93 7.87 -5.30
CA ILE A 366 -10.41 7.92 -5.34
C ILE A 366 -10.94 7.87 -3.92
N ASP A 367 -11.71 8.90 -3.57
CA ASP A 367 -12.33 9.05 -2.25
C ASP A 367 -13.63 8.26 -2.17
N ILE A 368 -13.77 7.41 -1.15
CA ILE A 368 -14.98 6.60 -0.93
C ILE A 368 -16.24 7.45 -0.71
N SER A 369 -16.11 8.66 -0.20
CA SER A 369 -17.26 9.58 -0.03
C SER A 369 -17.89 9.96 -1.38
N LYS A 370 -17.15 9.86 -2.48
CA LYS A 370 -17.63 10.13 -3.84
C LYS A 370 -18.37 8.92 -4.46
N LEU A 371 -18.42 7.77 -3.77
CA LEU A 371 -19.02 6.54 -4.32
C LEU A 371 -20.46 6.74 -4.84
N PRO A 372 -21.39 7.41 -4.13
CA PRO A 372 -22.75 7.63 -4.66
C PRO A 372 -22.75 8.38 -5.99
N VAL A 373 -21.99 9.46 -6.11
CA VAL A 373 -21.88 10.28 -7.32
C VAL A 373 -21.17 9.52 -8.45
N LEU A 374 -20.17 8.69 -8.12
CA LEU A 374 -19.51 7.80 -9.09
C LEU A 374 -20.52 6.79 -9.67
N LEU A 375 -21.37 6.19 -8.84
CA LEU A 375 -22.38 5.22 -9.28
C LEU A 375 -23.43 5.88 -10.18
N GLU A 376 -23.90 7.06 -9.83
CA GLU A 376 -24.87 7.83 -10.62
C GLU A 376 -24.32 8.17 -12.02
N ASN A 377 -23.04 8.51 -12.11
CA ASN A 377 -22.41 8.94 -13.36
C ASN A 377 -21.82 7.82 -14.21
N GLN A 378 -21.90 6.54 -13.82
CA GLN A 378 -21.31 5.42 -14.56
C GLN A 378 -21.70 5.39 -16.04
N LYS A 379 -22.97 5.54 -16.35
CA LYS A 379 -23.49 5.50 -17.73
C LYS A 379 -22.94 6.67 -18.54
N LYS A 380 -23.01 7.89 -18.01
CA LYS A 380 -22.51 9.11 -18.68
C LYS A 380 -21.01 9.08 -18.85
N GLY A 381 -20.28 8.66 -17.85
CA GLY A 381 -18.82 8.56 -17.85
C GLY A 381 -18.28 7.33 -18.62
N GLY A 382 -19.15 6.38 -19.00
CA GLY A 382 -18.76 5.15 -19.72
C GLY A 382 -17.85 4.23 -18.92
N TYR A 383 -18.03 4.16 -17.58
CA TYR A 383 -17.20 3.34 -16.70
C TYR A 383 -18.06 2.46 -15.79
N ARG A 384 -17.40 1.53 -15.09
CA ARG A 384 -17.93 0.79 -13.95
C ARG A 384 -17.11 1.08 -12.70
N VAL A 385 -17.76 1.02 -11.55
CA VAL A 385 -17.12 1.08 -10.23
C VAL A 385 -16.98 -0.34 -9.69
N TYR A 386 -15.80 -0.64 -9.12
CA TYR A 386 -15.47 -1.88 -8.45
C TYR A 386 -14.98 -1.56 -7.04
N LEU A 387 -15.24 -2.45 -6.09
CA LEU A 387 -14.79 -2.29 -4.72
C LEU A 387 -13.86 -3.43 -4.31
N ASP A 388 -12.68 -3.05 -3.83
CA ASP A 388 -11.65 -3.94 -3.31
C ASP A 388 -11.46 -3.68 -1.81
N PRO A 389 -12.17 -4.38 -0.91
CA PRO A 389 -11.94 -4.24 0.52
C PRO A 389 -10.50 -4.54 0.90
N SER A 390 -9.96 -3.73 1.80
CA SER A 390 -8.62 -3.90 2.37
C SER A 390 -8.49 -5.22 3.12
N THR A 391 -7.32 -5.83 3.10
CA THR A 391 -6.98 -7.03 3.91
C THR A 391 -6.08 -6.70 5.09
N GLN A 392 -5.76 -5.44 5.31
CA GLN A 392 -4.71 -5.00 6.24
C GLN A 392 -5.16 -4.87 7.70
N GLY A 393 -6.43 -5.10 8.03
CA GLY A 393 -6.98 -4.84 9.36
C GLY A 393 -7.55 -3.43 9.46
N ALA A 394 -7.15 -2.63 10.46
CA ALA A 394 -7.73 -1.31 10.67
C ALA A 394 -7.40 -0.32 9.55
N ASP A 395 -8.41 0.16 8.84
CA ASP A 395 -8.30 1.29 7.91
C ASP A 395 -8.23 2.62 8.68
N VAL A 396 -8.88 2.68 9.86
CA VAL A 396 -8.72 3.72 10.87
C VAL A 396 -8.37 3.06 12.19
N GLY A 397 -7.15 3.27 12.65
CA GLY A 397 -6.64 2.82 13.94
C GLY A 397 -6.15 3.99 14.79
N LEU A 398 -6.39 3.91 16.09
CA LEU A 398 -5.80 4.78 17.12
C LEU A 398 -4.59 4.06 17.69
N PHE A 399 -3.41 4.50 17.31
CA PHE A 399 -2.13 3.94 17.74
C PHE A 399 -1.69 4.61 19.04
N CYS A 400 -1.78 3.87 20.13
CA CYS A 400 -1.43 4.37 21.47
C CYS A 400 0.08 4.29 21.69
N ASN A 401 0.76 5.43 21.91
CA ASN A 401 2.19 5.48 22.14
C ASN A 401 2.58 4.87 23.48
N GLN A 402 3.07 3.65 23.47
CA GLN A 402 3.49 2.90 24.66
C GLN A 402 4.81 3.40 25.25
N SER A 403 5.59 4.16 24.48
CA SER A 403 6.88 4.73 24.95
C SER A 403 6.80 6.19 25.34
N PHE A 404 5.59 6.79 25.36
CA PHE A 404 5.38 8.19 25.72
C PHE A 404 5.96 8.49 27.12
N ASP A 405 6.66 9.61 27.28
CA ASP A 405 7.42 9.92 28.50
C ASP A 405 7.38 11.38 28.93
N ARG A 406 6.66 12.26 28.18
CA ARG A 406 6.59 13.71 28.45
C ARG A 406 5.62 14.06 29.60
N ASP A 407 4.69 13.15 29.93
CA ASP A 407 3.76 13.27 31.06
C ASP A 407 3.60 11.90 31.70
N PRO A 408 4.09 11.67 32.93
CA PRO A 408 4.07 10.39 33.60
C PRO A 408 2.66 9.81 33.80
N GLU A 409 1.68 10.65 34.11
CA GLU A 409 0.29 10.22 34.29
C GLU A 409 -0.33 9.75 32.97
N ILE A 410 -0.10 10.48 31.88
CA ILE A 410 -0.56 10.07 30.55
C ILE A 410 0.18 8.81 30.10
N ALA A 411 1.49 8.73 30.31
CA ALA A 411 2.29 7.55 30.01
C ALA A 411 1.78 6.29 30.74
N LYS A 412 1.42 6.41 32.03
CA LYS A 412 0.80 5.37 32.82
C LYS A 412 -0.49 4.86 32.15
N TRP A 413 -1.39 5.76 31.76
CA TRP A 413 -2.67 5.38 31.19
C TRP A 413 -2.52 4.79 29.78
N LEU A 414 -1.72 5.39 28.91
CA LEU A 414 -1.43 4.81 27.58
C LEU A 414 -0.78 3.42 27.70
N GLY A 415 0.07 3.19 28.73
CA GLY A 415 0.71 1.90 29.03
C GLY A 415 -0.24 0.86 29.66
N THR A 416 -1.37 1.28 30.22
CA THR A 416 -2.33 0.38 30.90
C THR A 416 -3.28 -0.28 29.89
N ARG A 417 -3.21 -1.61 29.75
CA ARG A 417 -4.03 -2.40 28.82
C ARG A 417 -5.53 -2.17 29.03
N GLU A 418 -6.00 -2.26 30.26
CA GLU A 418 -7.40 -2.11 30.65
C GLU A 418 -7.93 -0.70 30.32
N PHE A 419 -7.08 0.33 30.41
CA PHE A 419 -7.45 1.68 29.99
C PHE A 419 -7.70 1.76 28.49
N ARG A 420 -6.82 1.18 27.65
CA ARG A 420 -7.00 1.13 26.20
C ARG A 420 -8.25 0.35 25.80
N ILE A 421 -8.53 -0.77 26.50
CA ILE A 421 -9.76 -1.55 26.29
C ILE A 421 -10.99 -0.74 26.68
N ALA A 422 -10.95 0.03 27.78
CA ALA A 422 -12.05 0.91 28.17
C ALA A 422 -12.32 2.00 27.10
N LEU A 423 -11.26 2.64 26.57
CA LEU A 423 -11.37 3.58 25.45
C LEU A 423 -12.03 2.92 24.23
N SER A 424 -11.65 1.68 23.93
CA SER A 424 -12.20 0.90 22.83
C SER A 424 -13.71 0.65 22.98
N HIS A 425 -14.17 0.28 24.17
CA HIS A 425 -15.60 0.09 24.48
C HIS A 425 -16.40 1.40 24.41
N GLY A 426 -15.73 2.56 24.54
CA GLY A 426 -16.33 3.89 24.37
C GLY A 426 -16.58 4.30 22.93
N ILE A 427 -16.17 3.52 21.92
CA ILE A 427 -16.27 3.89 20.49
C ILE A 427 -17.48 3.19 19.84
N HIS A 428 -18.44 3.97 19.34
CA HIS A 428 -19.58 3.50 18.56
C HIS A 428 -19.18 3.31 17.09
N ARG A 429 -18.49 2.21 16.81
CA ARG A 429 -17.86 1.89 15.51
C ARG A 429 -18.86 1.85 14.35
N GLN A 430 -20.11 1.38 14.59
CA GLN A 430 -21.13 1.33 13.55
C GLN A 430 -21.47 2.72 13.02
N GLN A 431 -21.58 3.71 13.91
CA GLN A 431 -21.83 5.10 13.51
C GLN A 431 -20.69 5.65 12.65
N VAL A 432 -19.43 5.39 13.03
CA VAL A 432 -18.26 5.81 12.24
C VAL A 432 -18.25 5.12 10.87
N ASN A 433 -18.52 3.82 10.83
CA ASN A 433 -18.56 3.02 9.60
C ASN A 433 -19.63 3.56 8.62
N GLU A 434 -20.84 3.85 9.12
CA GLU A 434 -21.92 4.40 8.31
C GLU A 434 -21.60 5.80 7.79
N THR A 435 -21.05 6.65 8.66
CA THR A 435 -20.79 8.06 8.33
C THR A 435 -19.66 8.23 7.31
N PHE A 436 -18.53 7.52 7.50
CA PHE A 436 -17.31 7.82 6.75
C PHE A 436 -16.95 6.80 5.67
N VAL A 437 -17.47 5.58 5.76
CA VAL A 437 -17.22 4.53 4.75
C VAL A 437 -18.48 3.83 4.25
N LEU A 438 -19.64 4.51 4.38
CA LEU A 438 -20.93 4.10 3.83
C LEU A 438 -21.39 2.69 4.28
N GLY A 439 -20.99 2.28 5.49
CA GLY A 439 -21.30 0.95 6.02
C GLY A 439 -20.50 -0.20 5.40
N LEU A 440 -19.55 0.08 4.49
CA LEU A 440 -18.80 -0.92 3.72
C LEU A 440 -17.63 -1.54 4.48
N GLY A 441 -17.24 -0.96 5.62
CA GLY A 441 -16.21 -1.51 6.49
C GLY A 441 -16.73 -2.56 7.47
N GLN A 442 -15.81 -3.17 8.20
CA GLN A 442 -16.08 -4.05 9.32
C GLN A 442 -15.86 -3.30 10.64
N THR A 443 -16.77 -3.51 11.61
CA THR A 443 -16.70 -2.93 12.95
C THR A 443 -16.06 -3.94 13.91
N GLY A 444 -14.83 -4.32 13.61
CA GLY A 444 -14.12 -5.38 14.32
C GLY A 444 -12.77 -4.95 14.85
N SER A 445 -11.96 -5.94 15.15
CA SER A 445 -10.59 -5.75 15.63
C SER A 445 -9.65 -5.28 14.52
N ALA A 446 -8.40 -5.01 14.90
CA ALA A 446 -7.31 -4.69 13.98
C ALA A 446 -6.72 -5.93 13.28
N ALA A 447 -7.35 -7.11 13.41
CA ALA A 447 -6.87 -8.34 12.78
C ALA A 447 -6.86 -8.22 11.25
N PRO A 448 -5.86 -8.82 10.56
CA PRO A 448 -5.84 -8.88 9.11
C PRO A 448 -7.05 -9.67 8.58
N GLY A 449 -7.35 -9.51 7.29
CA GLY A 449 -8.48 -10.20 6.65
C GLY A 449 -8.39 -11.73 6.78
N GLU A 450 -9.52 -12.39 6.92
CA GLU A 450 -9.63 -13.85 7.21
C GLU A 450 -8.90 -14.75 6.21
N ARG A 451 -8.76 -14.31 4.96
CA ARG A 451 -8.12 -15.09 3.89
C ARG A 451 -6.61 -14.88 3.82
N THR A 452 -6.05 -14.07 4.70
CA THR A 452 -4.60 -13.83 4.74
C THR A 452 -3.89 -14.96 5.49
N LEU A 453 -2.60 -15.18 5.19
CA LEU A 453 -1.79 -16.24 5.80
C LEU A 453 -1.67 -16.12 7.31
N TYR A 454 -1.69 -14.89 7.82
CA TYR A 454 -1.40 -14.60 9.23
C TYR A 454 -2.64 -14.28 10.08
N PHE A 455 -3.84 -14.51 9.54
CA PHE A 455 -5.08 -14.35 10.30
C PHE A 455 -5.06 -15.24 11.56
N PRO A 456 -5.21 -14.66 12.79
CA PRO A 456 -4.97 -15.37 14.04
C PRO A 456 -6.10 -16.31 14.46
N GLY A 457 -7.32 -16.12 13.93
CA GLY A 457 -8.51 -16.91 14.23
C GLY A 457 -9.77 -16.05 14.37
N PRO A 458 -10.96 -16.64 14.18
CA PRO A 458 -12.24 -15.92 14.17
C PRO A 458 -12.57 -15.24 15.50
N GLU A 459 -12.11 -15.78 16.63
CA GLU A 459 -12.30 -15.22 17.96
C GLU A 459 -11.64 -13.84 18.14
N TYR A 460 -10.62 -13.55 17.33
CA TYR A 460 -9.90 -12.26 17.35
C TYR A 460 -10.58 -11.16 16.51
N LYS A 461 -11.61 -11.48 15.72
CA LYS A 461 -12.27 -10.46 14.85
C LYS A 461 -12.98 -9.35 15.60
N THR A 462 -13.50 -9.64 16.77
CA THR A 462 -14.30 -8.71 17.57
C THR A 462 -13.75 -8.49 18.98
N LEU A 463 -12.53 -9.00 19.23
CA LEU A 463 -11.90 -8.93 20.55
C LEU A 463 -11.83 -7.47 21.03
N HIS A 464 -12.41 -7.19 22.19
CA HIS A 464 -12.47 -5.87 22.84
C HIS A 464 -13.13 -4.74 22.01
N CYS A 465 -13.93 -5.05 20.98
CA CYS A 465 -14.46 -4.06 20.05
C CYS A 465 -15.95 -3.74 20.22
N ALA A 466 -16.64 -4.38 21.16
CA ALA A 466 -18.05 -4.09 21.46
C ALA A 466 -18.21 -2.65 21.99
N TYR A 467 -19.22 -1.93 21.51
CA TYR A 467 -19.64 -0.65 22.10
C TYR A 467 -20.39 -0.90 23.39
N ASP A 468 -19.82 -0.52 24.52
CA ASP A 468 -20.41 -0.71 25.83
C ASP A 468 -19.92 0.38 26.82
N VAL A 469 -20.68 1.46 26.86
CA VAL A 469 -20.39 2.62 27.71
C VAL A 469 -20.41 2.25 29.22
N LYS A 470 -21.29 1.32 29.63
CA LYS A 470 -21.38 0.89 31.03
C LYS A 470 -20.11 0.15 31.44
N LYS A 471 -19.69 -0.81 30.61
CA LYS A 471 -18.47 -1.57 30.84
C LYS A 471 -17.24 -0.66 30.83
N ALA A 472 -17.15 0.26 29.86
CA ALA A 472 -16.05 1.22 29.81
C ALA A 472 -15.94 2.08 31.08
N ASN A 473 -17.07 2.62 31.57
CA ASN A 473 -17.08 3.38 32.82
C ASN A 473 -16.67 2.51 34.01
N ALA A 474 -17.20 1.29 34.15
CA ALA A 474 -16.84 0.38 35.24
C ALA A 474 -15.33 0.04 35.22
N MET A 475 -14.75 -0.20 34.04
CA MET A 475 -13.29 -0.44 33.91
C MET A 475 -12.48 0.79 34.32
N LEU A 476 -12.87 2.00 33.92
CA LEU A 476 -12.19 3.23 34.31
C LEU A 476 -12.31 3.50 35.81
N ASP A 477 -13.45 3.18 36.40
CA ASP A 477 -13.64 3.28 37.86
C ASP A 477 -12.76 2.29 38.64
N GLN A 478 -12.64 1.05 38.17
CA GLN A 478 -11.74 0.04 38.72
C GLN A 478 -10.26 0.43 38.65
N LEU A 479 -9.87 1.20 37.63
CA LEU A 479 -8.54 1.77 37.51
C LEU A 479 -8.28 2.98 38.42
N GLY A 480 -9.29 3.41 39.21
CA GLY A 480 -9.20 4.53 40.15
C GLY A 480 -9.53 5.90 39.55
N LEU A 481 -9.98 5.97 38.29
CA LEU A 481 -10.40 7.21 37.63
C LEU A 481 -11.85 7.57 38.00
N THR A 482 -12.21 7.59 39.29
CA THR A 482 -13.58 7.77 39.79
C THR A 482 -14.02 9.22 39.93
N LYS A 483 -13.07 10.14 40.16
CA LYS A 483 -13.37 11.57 40.35
C LYS A 483 -13.64 12.23 38.97
N LYS A 484 -14.70 13.05 38.93
CA LYS A 484 -15.09 13.82 37.74
C LYS A 484 -15.25 15.30 38.09
N ASP A 485 -15.03 16.17 37.09
CA ASP A 485 -15.30 17.60 37.19
C ASP A 485 -16.80 17.90 36.98
N SER A 486 -17.18 19.19 37.03
CA SER A 486 -18.55 19.66 36.83
C SER A 486 -19.13 19.37 35.44
N GLU A 487 -18.29 19.14 34.43
CA GLU A 487 -18.67 18.77 33.08
C GLU A 487 -18.74 17.25 32.85
N GLY A 488 -18.44 16.46 33.89
CA GLY A 488 -18.47 15.00 33.85
C GLY A 488 -17.20 14.34 33.33
N TYR A 489 -16.12 15.08 33.10
CA TYR A 489 -14.82 14.53 32.68
C TYR A 489 -14.02 14.02 33.88
N ARG A 490 -13.34 12.88 33.70
CA ARG A 490 -12.51 12.25 34.73
C ARG A 490 -11.27 13.09 35.03
N LEU A 491 -10.91 13.13 36.31
CA LEU A 491 -9.71 13.83 36.77
C LEU A 491 -8.53 12.87 36.81
N ARG A 492 -7.34 13.41 36.62
CA ARG A 492 -6.06 12.73 36.79
C ARG A 492 -5.90 12.25 38.23
N THR A 493 -5.20 11.13 38.44
CA THR A 493 -4.95 10.56 39.76
C THR A 493 -3.80 11.26 40.49
N ASP A 494 -2.95 11.98 39.78
CA ASP A 494 -1.84 12.79 40.30
C ASP A 494 -2.26 14.20 40.75
N GLY A 495 -3.53 14.58 40.63
CA GLY A 495 -4.02 15.90 40.97
C GLY A 495 -3.87 16.99 39.89
N GLY A 496 -3.36 16.64 38.73
CA GLY A 496 -3.12 17.57 37.58
C GLY A 496 -4.39 18.03 36.84
N GLY A 497 -5.60 17.92 37.47
CA GLY A 497 -6.85 18.37 36.89
C GLY A 497 -7.49 17.35 35.96
N ARG A 498 -8.12 17.80 34.86
CA ARG A 498 -8.84 16.96 33.89
C ARG A 498 -7.88 16.04 33.13
N LEU A 499 -8.23 14.75 33.01
CA LEU A 499 -7.51 13.82 32.15
C LEU A 499 -7.81 14.14 30.67
N ARG A 500 -6.79 14.53 29.93
CA ARG A 500 -6.87 14.92 28.52
C ARG A 500 -5.96 14.04 27.67
N LEU A 501 -6.46 13.58 26.53
CA LEU A 501 -5.69 12.79 25.56
C LEU A 501 -5.56 13.56 24.26
N ALA A 502 -4.34 13.76 23.78
CA ALA A 502 -4.05 14.37 22.50
C ALA A 502 -4.15 13.33 21.37
N LEU A 503 -4.97 13.63 20.37
CA LEU A 503 -5.21 12.80 19.20
C LEU A 503 -4.60 13.47 17.98
N THR A 504 -3.45 12.97 17.52
CA THR A 504 -2.75 13.49 16.34
C THR A 504 -3.37 12.94 15.08
N THR A 505 -3.80 13.85 14.20
CA THR A 505 -4.40 13.54 12.89
C THR A 505 -3.71 14.30 11.77
N TYR A 506 -3.92 13.87 10.52
CA TYR A 506 -3.43 14.51 9.32
C TYR A 506 -4.32 14.13 8.13
N LEU A 507 -4.22 14.84 7.00
CA LEU A 507 -4.95 14.49 5.77
C LEU A 507 -4.39 13.20 5.16
N GLY A 508 -5.16 12.11 5.29
CA GLY A 508 -4.85 10.76 4.78
C GLY A 508 -5.79 10.31 3.67
N PHE A 509 -5.94 9.00 3.49
CA PHE A 509 -6.95 8.42 2.58
C PHE A 509 -8.36 8.42 3.17
N LEU A 510 -8.46 8.56 4.49
CA LEU A 510 -9.71 8.75 5.21
C LEU A 510 -9.66 10.09 5.97
N PRO A 511 -10.82 10.66 6.31
CA PRO A 511 -10.91 11.94 7.04
C PRO A 511 -10.62 11.72 8.54
N PHE A 512 -9.36 11.46 8.90
CA PHE A 512 -8.95 11.12 10.26
C PHE A 512 -9.38 12.17 11.29
N THR A 513 -9.35 13.45 10.95
CA THR A 513 -9.74 14.54 11.84
C THR A 513 -11.21 14.46 12.20
N GLN A 514 -12.11 14.32 11.23
CA GLN A 514 -13.55 14.22 11.45
C GLN A 514 -13.91 12.93 12.22
N VAL A 515 -13.22 11.82 11.93
CA VAL A 515 -13.37 10.58 12.71
C VAL A 515 -12.93 10.79 14.16
N ALA A 516 -11.81 11.46 14.39
CA ALA A 516 -11.31 11.77 15.73
C ALA A 516 -12.29 12.67 16.51
N GLU A 517 -12.84 13.69 15.87
CA GLU A 517 -13.87 14.56 16.46
C GLU A 517 -15.11 13.77 16.90
N MET A 518 -15.60 12.87 16.05
CA MET A 518 -16.72 11.98 16.41
C MET A 518 -16.37 11.09 17.61
N ILE A 519 -15.19 10.50 17.65
CA ILE A 519 -14.74 9.67 18.77
C ILE A 519 -14.64 10.48 20.06
N VAL A 520 -14.12 11.72 20.00
CA VAL A 520 -14.07 12.63 21.15
C VAL A 520 -15.45 12.89 21.72
N GLN A 521 -16.48 13.10 20.89
CA GLN A 521 -17.87 13.23 21.34
C GLN A 521 -18.39 11.94 22.00
N GLN A 522 -18.06 10.78 21.44
CA GLN A 522 -18.44 9.49 22.03
C GLN A 522 -17.75 9.26 23.39
N TRP A 523 -16.44 9.57 23.51
CA TRP A 523 -15.68 9.42 24.75
C TRP A 523 -16.15 10.33 25.90
N LYS A 524 -16.87 11.40 25.59
CA LYS A 524 -17.54 12.21 26.63
C LYS A 524 -18.45 11.36 27.51
N GLN A 525 -19.11 10.32 26.96
CA GLN A 525 -19.99 9.42 27.72
C GLN A 525 -19.25 8.56 28.74
N ILE A 526 -17.96 8.37 28.56
CA ILE A 526 -17.07 7.66 29.51
C ILE A 526 -16.20 8.61 30.33
N GLY A 527 -16.44 9.93 30.19
CA GLY A 527 -15.73 10.98 30.91
C GLY A 527 -14.29 11.22 30.47
N ILE A 528 -13.92 10.86 29.26
CA ILE A 528 -12.58 11.11 28.70
C ILE A 528 -12.60 12.32 27.78
N ARG A 529 -11.72 13.29 28.03
CA ARG A 529 -11.54 14.47 27.15
C ARG A 529 -10.47 14.16 26.11
N GLY A 530 -10.86 14.08 24.84
CA GLY A 530 -9.95 14.07 23.71
C GLY A 530 -9.70 15.48 23.16
N GLU A 531 -8.49 15.74 22.65
CA GLU A 531 -8.10 16.99 22.00
C GLU A 531 -7.50 16.64 20.62
N VAL A 532 -8.25 16.94 19.56
CA VAL A 532 -7.83 16.66 18.18
C VAL A 532 -6.79 17.69 17.75
N GLN A 533 -5.67 17.21 17.23
CA GLN A 533 -4.55 18.01 16.76
C GLN A 533 -4.25 17.64 15.30
N GLU A 534 -4.94 18.31 14.37
CA GLU A 534 -4.64 18.17 12.95
C GLU A 534 -3.35 18.92 12.60
N MET A 535 -2.51 18.30 11.78
CA MET A 535 -1.27 18.92 11.30
C MET A 535 -0.91 18.40 9.90
N GLU A 536 0.01 19.08 9.25
CA GLU A 536 0.59 18.60 8.00
C GLU A 536 1.29 17.25 8.22
N ARG A 537 1.22 16.33 7.23
CA ARG A 537 1.69 14.95 7.38
C ARG A 537 3.19 14.85 7.71
N GLY A 538 4.03 15.69 7.12
CA GLY A 538 5.48 15.71 7.41
C GLY A 538 5.76 16.10 8.85
N LEU A 539 5.06 17.11 9.36
CA LEU A 539 5.13 17.54 10.75
C LEU A 539 4.62 16.45 11.69
N ALA A 540 3.48 15.81 11.38
CA ALA A 540 2.96 14.69 12.16
C ALA A 540 4.00 13.56 12.27
N THR A 541 4.63 13.20 11.15
CA THR A 541 5.69 12.16 11.11
C THR A 541 6.94 12.58 11.90
N ALA A 542 7.36 13.84 11.83
CA ALA A 542 8.50 14.35 12.59
C ALA A 542 8.25 14.28 14.10
N ARG A 543 7.07 14.71 14.55
CA ARG A 543 6.66 14.65 15.96
C ARG A 543 6.49 13.22 16.46
N LEU A 544 6.00 12.30 15.60
CA LEU A 544 5.95 10.87 15.90
C LEU A 544 7.36 10.35 16.21
N ARG A 545 8.33 10.59 15.32
CA ARG A 545 9.72 10.15 15.50
C ARG A 545 10.40 10.78 16.72
N ALA A 546 10.00 11.98 17.08
CA ALA A 546 10.43 12.69 18.31
C ALA A 546 9.70 12.20 19.58
N ASN A 547 8.87 11.14 19.50
CA ASN A 547 8.09 10.59 20.63
C ASN A 547 7.14 11.62 21.28
N GLU A 548 6.58 12.57 20.50
CA GLU A 548 5.75 13.66 21.04
C GLU A 548 4.25 13.37 21.04
N HIS A 549 3.78 12.43 20.23
CA HIS A 549 2.37 12.09 20.14
C HIS A 549 1.92 11.18 21.31
N GLN A 550 0.64 11.27 21.67
CA GLN A 550 -0.01 10.36 22.63
C GLN A 550 -0.78 9.25 21.90
N ILE A 551 -1.75 9.63 21.07
CA ILE A 551 -2.52 8.74 20.20
C ILE A 551 -2.40 9.26 18.76
N TYR A 552 -1.98 8.39 17.84
CA TYR A 552 -1.77 8.73 16.42
C TYR A 552 -2.82 8.03 15.55
N PHE A 553 -3.49 8.76 14.67
CA PHE A 553 -4.43 8.18 13.71
C PHE A 553 -3.69 7.74 12.46
N GLU A 554 -3.85 6.48 12.07
CA GLU A 554 -3.21 5.92 10.88
C GLU A 554 -3.98 4.70 10.36
N THR A 555 -3.74 4.35 9.10
CA THR A 555 -4.10 3.05 8.52
C THR A 555 -3.05 2.01 8.90
N GLN A 556 -3.49 0.80 9.19
CA GLN A 556 -2.59 -0.30 9.58
C GLN A 556 -1.96 -0.96 8.35
N TRP A 557 -1.06 -0.23 7.69
CA TRP A 557 -0.41 -0.64 6.46
C TRP A 557 0.35 -1.96 6.59
N GLY A 558 0.18 -2.87 5.62
CA GLY A 558 0.94 -4.10 5.49
C GLY A 558 0.74 -5.11 6.60
N ALA A 559 -0.25 -4.93 7.46
CA ALA A 559 -0.50 -5.80 8.59
C ALA A 559 -0.90 -7.24 8.19
N ASP A 560 -1.46 -7.42 7.00
CA ASP A 560 -1.74 -8.72 6.40
C ASP A 560 -0.47 -9.46 5.94
N ASN A 561 0.66 -8.74 5.78
CA ASN A 561 1.97 -9.33 5.50
C ASN A 561 3.09 -8.55 6.22
N MET A 562 3.25 -8.80 7.52
CA MET A 562 4.22 -8.11 8.39
C MET A 562 5.69 -8.30 7.98
N PHE A 563 6.01 -9.27 7.13
CA PHE A 563 7.38 -9.49 6.62
C PHE A 563 7.63 -8.75 5.32
N GLY A 564 6.56 -8.42 4.61
CA GLY A 564 6.61 -7.68 3.35
C GLY A 564 6.42 -6.18 3.50
N HIS A 565 6.03 -5.71 4.67
CA HIS A 565 5.87 -4.30 5.02
C HIS A 565 6.15 -4.11 6.51
N SER A 566 6.76 -2.99 6.89
CA SER A 566 6.96 -2.69 8.32
C SER A 566 5.63 -2.70 9.07
N PRO A 567 5.49 -3.51 10.12
CA PRO A 567 4.26 -3.51 10.90
C PRO A 567 4.14 -2.22 11.70
N PHE A 568 2.97 -1.59 11.67
CA PHE A 568 2.70 -0.40 12.48
C PHE A 568 2.11 -0.74 13.85
N PHE A 569 1.62 -1.95 14.03
CA PHE A 569 0.89 -2.38 15.23
C PHE A 569 1.79 -2.89 16.38
N PHE A 570 3.10 -2.97 16.17
CA PHE A 570 4.13 -3.08 17.22
C PHE A 570 5.43 -2.42 16.72
N PRO A 571 6.30 -1.91 17.63
CA PRO A 571 7.42 -1.07 17.23
C PRO A 571 8.64 -1.89 16.81
N ILE A 572 9.17 -1.61 15.59
CA ILE A 572 10.42 -2.19 15.07
C ILE A 572 11.44 -1.12 14.67
N ASP A 573 11.01 0.12 14.58
CA ASP A 573 11.86 1.29 14.29
C ASP A 573 11.24 2.56 14.89
N GLY A 574 11.98 3.67 14.86
CA GLY A 574 11.53 4.96 15.38
C GLY A 574 10.38 5.64 14.60
N GLY A 575 9.92 5.05 13.52
CA GLY A 575 8.77 5.51 12.73
C GLY A 575 7.46 4.82 13.09
N THR A 576 7.46 3.91 14.07
CA THR A 576 6.27 3.15 14.46
C THR A 576 5.45 3.89 15.52
N PRO A 577 4.15 4.20 15.27
CA PRO A 577 3.34 5.03 16.18
C PRO A 577 3.09 4.41 17.56
N VAL A 578 3.12 3.09 17.68
CA VAL A 578 2.84 2.37 18.94
C VAL A 578 3.94 2.57 20.00
N GLY A 579 5.15 2.97 19.61
CA GLY A 579 6.23 3.19 20.59
C GLY A 579 7.56 3.49 19.92
N PRO A 580 7.79 4.73 19.47
CA PRO A 580 9.00 5.09 18.74
C PRO A 580 10.30 4.77 19.48
N LEU A 581 10.37 5.05 20.79
CA LEU A 581 11.59 4.76 21.58
C LEU A 581 11.84 3.26 21.75
N TYR A 582 10.78 2.44 21.79
CA TYR A 582 10.89 0.98 21.81
C TYR A 582 11.35 0.45 20.44
N GLY A 583 10.89 1.10 19.35
CA GLY A 583 11.35 0.78 18.01
C GLY A 583 12.83 1.11 17.80
N VAL A 584 13.30 2.25 18.30
CA VAL A 584 14.73 2.60 18.31
C VAL A 584 15.56 1.57 19.10
N TRP A 585 15.05 1.12 20.26
CA TRP A 585 15.70 0.06 21.05
C TRP A 585 15.80 -1.25 20.25
N TYR A 586 14.74 -1.67 19.58
CA TYR A 586 14.73 -2.87 18.76
C TYR A 586 15.70 -2.76 17.57
N ALA A 587 15.67 -1.67 16.83
CA ALA A 587 16.52 -1.44 15.65
C ALA A 587 18.01 -1.36 16.01
N SER A 588 18.33 -0.82 17.19
CA SER A 588 19.72 -0.67 17.69
C SER A 588 20.20 -1.88 18.50
N ALA A 589 19.46 -2.98 18.53
CA ALA A 589 19.75 -4.14 19.38
C ALA A 589 19.99 -3.79 20.88
N GLY A 590 19.27 -2.81 21.37
CA GLY A 590 19.32 -2.36 22.78
C GLY A 590 20.33 -1.24 23.06
N ALA A 591 21.08 -0.77 22.07
CA ALA A 591 22.10 0.27 22.26
C ALA A 591 21.50 1.68 22.46
N GLN A 592 20.32 1.94 21.94
CA GLN A 592 19.62 3.24 21.99
C GLN A 592 18.13 3.04 22.26
N GLY A 593 17.44 4.12 22.57
CA GLY A 593 16.00 4.09 22.83
C GLY A 593 15.65 3.65 24.27
N LYS A 594 14.46 3.10 24.44
CA LYS A 594 13.91 2.65 25.72
C LYS A 594 13.56 1.17 25.66
N GLN A 595 13.93 0.39 26.68
CA GLN A 595 13.60 -1.02 26.75
C GLN A 595 12.08 -1.23 26.81
N PRO A 596 11.47 -2.04 25.92
CA PRO A 596 10.05 -2.31 25.94
C PRO A 596 9.61 -3.18 27.14
N PRO A 597 8.31 -3.14 27.51
CA PRO A 597 7.77 -4.05 28.51
C PRO A 597 7.79 -5.51 28.02
N PRO A 598 7.68 -6.50 28.95
CA PRO A 598 7.88 -7.92 28.63
C PRO A 598 7.03 -8.44 27.47
N ARG A 599 5.73 -8.14 27.44
CA ARG A 599 4.82 -8.61 26.36
C ARG A 599 5.20 -8.07 24.98
N MET A 600 5.67 -6.83 24.92
CA MET A 600 6.12 -6.23 23.67
C MET A 600 7.47 -6.81 23.21
N ARG A 601 8.38 -7.10 24.16
CA ARG A 601 9.62 -7.81 23.85
C ARG A 601 9.35 -9.22 23.31
N GLU A 602 8.41 -9.95 23.91
CA GLU A 602 7.98 -11.27 23.41
C GLU A 602 7.55 -11.20 21.93
N VAL A 603 6.74 -10.20 21.56
CA VAL A 603 6.33 -9.97 20.16
C VAL A 603 7.53 -9.69 19.27
N MET A 604 8.42 -8.78 19.69
CA MET A 604 9.63 -8.43 18.94
C MET A 604 10.57 -9.62 18.72
N GLU A 605 10.73 -10.48 19.75
CA GLU A 605 11.55 -11.69 19.67
C GLU A 605 10.95 -12.72 18.72
N LYS A 606 9.61 -12.96 18.80
CA LYS A 606 8.90 -13.84 17.87
C LYS A 606 9.01 -13.35 16.42
N TYR A 607 8.84 -12.05 16.21
CA TYR A 607 8.98 -11.42 14.90
C TYR A 607 10.39 -11.58 14.34
N ARG A 608 11.43 -11.29 15.15
CA ARG A 608 12.83 -11.49 14.72
C ARG A 608 13.14 -12.95 14.40
N LYS A 609 12.70 -13.88 15.24
CA LYS A 609 12.87 -15.32 15.02
C LYS A 609 12.20 -15.77 13.73
N ALA A 610 11.04 -15.20 13.39
CA ALA A 610 10.25 -15.61 12.24
C ALA A 610 10.95 -15.40 10.89
N PHE A 611 11.91 -14.49 10.78
CA PHE A 611 12.70 -14.33 9.55
C PHE A 611 13.64 -15.50 9.27
N GLY A 612 14.13 -16.15 10.34
CA GLY A 612 15.13 -17.22 10.27
C GLY A 612 14.56 -18.65 10.27
N VAL A 613 13.25 -18.83 10.12
CA VAL A 613 12.59 -20.14 10.16
C VAL A 613 11.75 -20.41 8.92
N PRO A 614 11.53 -21.71 8.55
CA PRO A 614 10.67 -22.07 7.42
C PRO A 614 9.24 -21.57 7.53
N ASP A 615 8.53 -21.51 6.39
CA ASP A 615 7.22 -20.89 6.23
C ASP A 615 6.14 -21.34 7.24
N ALA A 616 6.07 -22.62 7.56
CA ALA A 616 5.09 -23.16 8.50
C ALA A 616 5.31 -22.58 9.91
N GLU A 617 6.55 -22.57 10.39
CA GLU A 617 6.92 -22.04 11.70
C GLU A 617 6.82 -20.49 11.71
N ARG A 618 7.21 -19.83 10.60
CA ARG A 618 7.02 -18.39 10.44
C ARG A 618 5.54 -18.00 10.54
N THR A 619 4.66 -18.74 9.88
CA THR A 619 3.21 -18.50 9.94
C THR A 619 2.67 -18.69 11.37
N ARG A 620 3.13 -19.71 12.08
CA ARG A 620 2.75 -19.94 13.49
C ARG A 620 3.17 -18.76 14.38
N LEU A 621 4.44 -18.34 14.28
CA LEU A 621 4.96 -17.20 15.04
C LEU A 621 4.23 -15.90 14.70
N ALA A 622 3.92 -15.64 13.43
CA ALA A 622 3.18 -14.45 13.01
C ALA A 622 1.76 -14.42 13.60
N LYS A 623 1.06 -15.55 13.65
CA LYS A 623 -0.25 -15.65 14.31
C LYS A 623 -0.15 -15.41 15.81
N GLU A 624 0.90 -15.85 16.47
CA GLU A 624 1.15 -15.56 17.90
C GLU A 624 1.43 -14.08 18.15
N VAL A 625 2.22 -13.43 17.29
CA VAL A 625 2.44 -11.97 17.31
C VAL A 625 1.10 -11.25 17.25
N TRP A 626 0.21 -11.64 16.31
CA TRP A 626 -1.12 -11.06 16.18
C TRP A 626 -1.99 -11.27 17.42
N LYS A 627 -2.03 -12.48 17.98
CA LYS A 627 -2.81 -12.80 19.18
C LYS A 627 -2.43 -11.87 20.34
N ILE A 628 -1.14 -11.68 20.56
CA ILE A 628 -0.64 -10.81 21.62
C ILE A 628 -1.00 -9.35 21.33
N ALA A 629 -0.75 -8.85 20.12
CA ALA A 629 -0.98 -7.44 19.78
C ALA A 629 -2.46 -7.05 19.90
N LEU A 630 -3.37 -7.94 19.50
CA LEU A 630 -4.82 -7.72 19.57
C LEU A 630 -5.32 -7.77 21.02
N ASP A 631 -4.79 -8.69 21.85
CA ASP A 631 -5.14 -8.79 23.28
C ASP A 631 -4.64 -7.56 24.05
N GLU A 632 -3.42 -7.09 23.75
CA GLU A 632 -2.83 -5.89 24.37
C GLU A 632 -3.48 -4.58 23.92
N MET A 633 -4.26 -4.58 22.84
CA MET A 633 -4.94 -3.40 22.30
C MET A 633 -4.00 -2.19 22.12
N TRP A 634 -2.79 -2.40 21.60
CA TRP A 634 -1.88 -1.28 21.29
C TRP A 634 -2.41 -0.39 20.17
N VAL A 635 -3.24 -0.96 19.28
CA VAL A 635 -4.02 -0.25 18.30
C VAL A 635 -5.50 -0.45 18.60
N ILE A 636 -6.22 0.65 18.83
CA ILE A 636 -7.68 0.63 18.99
C ILE A 636 -8.28 0.78 17.57
N PRO A 637 -8.88 -0.28 17.01
CA PRO A 637 -9.46 -0.22 15.66
C PRO A 637 -10.80 0.53 15.68
N VAL A 638 -11.10 1.23 14.60
CA VAL A 638 -12.38 1.94 14.44
C VAL A 638 -13.18 1.33 13.30
N VAL A 639 -12.60 1.33 12.10
CA VAL A 639 -13.15 0.67 10.90
C VAL A 639 -12.05 -0.17 10.29
N SER A 640 -12.37 -1.37 9.86
CA SER A 640 -11.43 -2.34 9.29
C SER A 640 -11.93 -2.89 7.96
N ASN A 641 -10.99 -3.36 7.14
CA ASN A 641 -11.24 -4.10 5.89
C ASN A 641 -12.30 -3.43 4.97
N SER A 642 -12.27 -2.10 4.88
CA SER A 642 -13.12 -1.31 3.97
C SER A 642 -12.44 -1.08 2.62
N PRO A 643 -13.17 -0.68 1.57
CA PRO A 643 -12.57 -0.24 0.31
C PRO A 643 -12.05 1.21 0.35
N ALA A 644 -12.11 1.91 1.49
CA ALA A 644 -11.74 3.32 1.58
C ALA A 644 -10.26 3.59 1.24
N SER A 645 -9.35 2.69 1.66
CA SER A 645 -7.93 2.82 1.35
C SER A 645 -7.61 2.26 -0.04
N GLN A 646 -7.72 3.10 -1.09
CA GLN A 646 -7.39 2.76 -2.48
C GLN A 646 -8.18 1.58 -3.08
N GLY A 647 -9.32 1.24 -2.50
CA GLY A 647 -10.15 0.11 -2.93
C GLY A 647 -11.37 0.50 -3.78
N VAL A 648 -11.58 1.78 -4.09
CA VAL A 648 -12.60 2.21 -5.04
C VAL A 648 -11.95 2.35 -6.41
N ARG A 649 -12.32 1.48 -7.36
CA ARG A 649 -11.79 1.51 -8.74
C ARG A 649 -12.84 1.98 -9.73
N VAL A 650 -12.48 2.97 -10.55
CA VAL A 650 -13.24 3.46 -11.70
C VAL A 650 -12.56 2.96 -12.96
N ILE A 651 -13.25 2.13 -13.76
CA ILE A 651 -12.69 1.46 -14.94
C ILE A 651 -13.61 1.63 -16.13
N LYS A 652 -13.10 2.09 -17.28
CA LYS A 652 -13.84 2.20 -18.54
C LYS A 652 -14.41 0.84 -18.98
N THR A 653 -15.64 0.84 -19.49
CA THR A 653 -16.37 -0.38 -19.90
C THR A 653 -15.74 -1.07 -21.11
N ASN A 654 -14.99 -0.34 -21.93
CA ASN A 654 -14.26 -0.87 -23.08
C ASN A 654 -12.89 -1.46 -22.75
N MET A 655 -12.47 -1.48 -21.48
CA MET A 655 -11.26 -2.21 -21.07
C MET A 655 -11.56 -3.70 -20.87
N GLY A 656 -10.65 -4.57 -21.32
CA GLY A 656 -10.69 -6.02 -21.18
C GLY A 656 -9.71 -6.54 -20.13
N ASN A 657 -9.90 -7.80 -19.70
CA ASN A 657 -9.11 -8.50 -18.68
C ASN A 657 -9.10 -7.84 -17.29
N ILE A 658 -10.16 -7.10 -16.95
CA ILE A 658 -10.30 -6.42 -15.67
C ILE A 658 -10.89 -7.39 -14.64
N PRO A 659 -10.20 -7.63 -13.50
CA PRO A 659 -10.74 -8.42 -12.41
C PRO A 659 -11.93 -7.73 -11.73
N GLU A 660 -12.89 -8.53 -11.26
CA GLU A 660 -14.01 -7.99 -10.48
C GLU A 660 -13.56 -7.49 -9.12
N ARG A 661 -12.56 -8.11 -8.51
CA ARG A 661 -11.93 -7.68 -7.27
C ARG A 661 -10.44 -7.98 -7.28
N LEU A 662 -9.65 -7.05 -6.73
CA LEU A 662 -8.22 -7.21 -6.48
C LEU A 662 -7.96 -7.55 -5.00
N TRP A 663 -6.85 -8.22 -4.71
CA TRP A 663 -6.28 -8.26 -3.38
C TRP A 663 -5.78 -6.84 -3.01
N ASN A 664 -6.45 -6.15 -2.09
CA ASN A 664 -6.11 -4.80 -1.68
C ASN A 664 -5.26 -4.81 -0.41
N SER A 665 -3.96 -4.72 -0.59
CA SER A 665 -2.93 -4.68 0.43
C SER A 665 -1.87 -3.63 0.09
N ALA A 666 -1.11 -3.18 1.08
CA ALA A 666 0.07 -2.34 0.84
C ALA A 666 1.14 -3.06 0.01
N VAL A 667 1.18 -4.40 0.08
CA VAL A 667 2.19 -5.22 -0.62
C VAL A 667 1.73 -5.71 -2.00
N SER A 668 0.47 -5.49 -2.38
CA SER A 668 -0.10 -5.97 -3.66
C SER A 668 0.27 -5.13 -4.87
N ASP A 669 0.71 -3.87 -4.67
CA ASP A 669 0.97 -2.89 -5.74
C ASP A 669 -0.19 -2.76 -6.75
N ASN A 670 -1.43 -2.63 -6.24
CA ASN A 670 -2.60 -2.44 -7.09
C ASN A 670 -2.46 -1.23 -8.04
N PRO A 671 -2.81 -1.40 -9.33
CA PRO A 671 -3.48 -2.56 -9.96
C PRO A 671 -2.55 -3.63 -10.56
N HIS A 672 -1.21 -3.53 -10.43
CA HIS A 672 -0.26 -4.44 -11.12
C HIS A 672 -0.40 -5.91 -10.68
N ILE A 673 -0.93 -6.17 -9.48
CA ILE A 673 -1.24 -7.56 -9.04
C ILE A 673 -2.14 -8.33 -10.04
N ALA A 674 -2.86 -7.60 -10.90
CA ALA A 674 -3.67 -8.17 -11.97
C ALA A 674 -2.91 -8.29 -13.29
N HIS A 675 -1.59 -8.14 -13.31
CA HIS A 675 -0.80 -8.12 -14.54
C HIS A 675 -1.40 -7.17 -15.58
N THR A 676 -1.30 -5.87 -15.30
CA THR A 676 -1.88 -4.78 -16.12
C THR A 676 -1.38 -4.79 -17.57
N GLU A 677 -0.25 -5.42 -17.84
CA GLU A 677 0.27 -5.67 -19.18
C GLU A 677 -0.67 -6.53 -20.04
N THR A 678 -1.58 -7.30 -19.41
CA THR A 678 -2.63 -8.07 -20.10
C THR A 678 -3.92 -7.28 -20.33
N TRP A 679 -4.03 -6.06 -19.83
CA TRP A 679 -5.18 -5.21 -20.07
C TRP A 679 -5.16 -4.65 -21.50
N TYR A 680 -6.34 -4.49 -22.09
CA TYR A 680 -6.46 -4.04 -23.47
C TYR A 680 -7.75 -3.25 -23.69
N PHE A 681 -7.86 -2.52 -24.80
CA PHE A 681 -9.10 -1.89 -25.24
C PHE A 681 -9.84 -2.81 -26.22
N LYS A 682 -11.12 -3.06 -25.95
CA LYS A 682 -11.96 -3.96 -26.76
C LYS A 682 -12.23 -3.41 -28.16
N SER A 683 -12.32 -2.09 -28.27
CA SER A 683 -12.54 -1.37 -29.53
C SER A 683 -12.01 0.05 -29.40
#